data_690f799535ab3aec261fcf86ef3acb00
#
_entry.id   690f799535ab3aec261fcf86ef3acb00
#
_cell.length_a   1.000
_cell.length_b   1.000
_cell.length_c   1.000
_cell.angle_alpha   90.00
_cell.angle_beta   90.00
_cell.angle_gamma   90.00
#
_symmetry.space_group_name_H-M   'P 1'
#
loop_
_entity.id
_entity.type
_entity.pdbx_description
1 polymer ?
#
loop_
_entity_poly.entity_id
_entity_poly.type
_entity_poly.pdbx_seq_one_letter_code
_entity_poly.pdbx_strand_id
1 'polypeptide(L)'
;MNSLKRFIFIFVFFVSVFAFNNFVKADYKATVLITDGAKCELKSTSTGKCLYRDTDFDSYVSGVVWLDTGDQVTVIEGATYASPNKTRCDTYYVKVNYSFQNNPSKVYTGYFCNSNLKREGEVDNNYTAEFINAGFPESYFSKLSILKAAHPNWKFIAVNTGIDFNYAVSRENTLGNSLLEVTGGYNNVGYLNTWAGSYNYYTDTFKAYDGSDWFAANYDTIAYYMDPRNFLIDMYVFQFEALAYEKDLQTLSVVQKLLNGDYLNNYATSFITAASESQVSPVYLASLSKQEVGGHSYATTAISGGTFTYNGNTYSGIYNPYNIGAYSGTNPVYNGLYWATGSGYQTTTYNRPWNSLDKAIRGGAKWIGENYINIGQNTIYFKKWDVVANVNSRSGNNFEHQYQTNIQAPMIEGNSVYKSYNDSKILDSSFVFYIPVYNNMPTTTSLPNTGNPNNYLKSLSINGSSVSSFDGGVTNYNYYVKSGVNSVTINAETVNSNASISGTGYVSLTSDNTKHDITVKAQNGDTRTYTINIIREAAPIPDNSDNKVSVENVLNNAGIKNNNKYLMGFSVGSNINQITNKIGSNATVTIKDTTGKVVASDTIKTGYSVTIKTKDEEKTLKTVVYGDVNGDGKITAVDYVMIKNYIMKRTSLTGANLEAADVDKNKSITAVDYVRVKNNIMGSYVIPQ
;
A
#
# COMPACT_ATOMS: atom_id res chain seq x y z
N MET A 1 47.06 6.55 77.33
CA MET A 1 47.68 7.50 76.36
C MET A 1 48.21 6.68 75.21
N ASN A 2 47.76 7.08 74.06
CA ASN A 2 48.14 6.61 72.72
C ASN A 2 47.68 5.22 72.25
N SER A 3 46.57 5.25 71.60
CA SER A 3 45.99 4.24 70.72
C SER A 3 46.79 4.12 69.42
N LEU A 4 47.21 2.87 69.12
CA LEU A 4 47.80 2.54 67.84
C LEU A 4 46.71 1.83 67.01
N LYS A 5 46.13 2.56 66.06
CA LYS A 5 45.19 1.98 65.09
C LYS A 5 45.96 1.10 64.14
N ARG A 6 45.69 -0.22 64.19
CA ARG A 6 46.15 -1.17 63.16
C ARG A 6 45.23 -1.07 61.98
N PHE A 7 45.77 -0.63 60.83
CA PHE A 7 45.13 -0.79 59.52
C PHE A 7 45.35 -2.24 59.05
N ILE A 8 44.26 -2.96 58.95
CA ILE A 8 44.20 -4.26 58.29
C ILE A 8 43.94 -3.97 56.80
N PHE A 9 44.95 -4.19 55.96
CA PHE A 9 44.78 -4.23 54.51
C PHE A 9 44.21 -5.62 54.15
N ILE A 10 42.91 -5.63 53.80
CA ILE A 10 42.29 -6.80 53.17
C ILE A 10 42.63 -6.72 51.68
N PHE A 11 43.59 -7.56 51.24
CA PHE A 11 43.82 -7.79 49.81
C PHE A 11 42.68 -8.66 49.31
N VAL A 12 41.66 -8.05 48.71
CA VAL A 12 40.64 -8.76 47.93
C VAL A 12 41.28 -9.13 46.61
N PHE A 13 41.66 -10.41 46.49
CA PHE A 13 42.02 -10.98 45.20
C PHE A 13 40.76 -11.05 44.37
N PHE A 14 40.61 -10.08 43.47
CA PHE A 14 39.66 -10.20 42.35
C PHE A 14 40.23 -11.26 41.39
N VAL A 15 39.82 -12.52 41.58
CA VAL A 15 39.87 -13.51 40.53
C VAL A 15 38.85 -13.02 39.47
N SER A 16 39.33 -12.27 38.50
CA SER A 16 38.58 -12.05 37.25
C SER A 16 38.45 -13.39 36.58
N VAL A 17 37.34 -14.07 36.87
CA VAL A 17 36.84 -15.13 35.99
C VAL A 17 36.50 -14.41 34.68
N PHE A 18 37.39 -14.47 33.73
CA PHE A 18 37.08 -14.24 32.33
C PHE A 18 36.07 -15.33 31.96
N ALA A 19 34.79 -15.09 32.25
CA ALA A 19 33.72 -15.71 31.51
C ALA A 19 33.93 -15.27 30.06
N PHE A 20 34.47 -16.16 29.24
CA PHE A 20 34.31 -16.07 27.81
C PHE A 20 32.80 -16.13 27.57
N ASN A 21 32.12 -14.98 27.65
CA ASN A 21 30.87 -14.82 27.02
C ASN A 21 31.15 -15.03 25.52
N ASN A 22 30.84 -16.21 25.05
CA ASN A 22 30.54 -16.42 23.65
C ASN A 22 29.34 -15.53 23.36
N PHE A 23 29.59 -14.27 23.06
CA PHE A 23 28.62 -13.45 22.38
C PHE A 23 28.35 -14.19 21.07
N VAL A 24 27.20 -14.84 20.96
CA VAL A 24 26.66 -15.25 19.68
C VAL A 24 26.53 -13.94 18.91
N LYS A 25 27.47 -13.68 18.02
CA LYS A 25 27.40 -12.51 17.17
C LYS A 25 26.15 -12.67 16.32
N ALA A 26 25.32 -11.65 16.30
CA ALA A 26 24.10 -11.67 15.52
C ALA A 26 24.42 -11.49 14.03
N ASP A 27 23.63 -12.09 13.17
CA ASP A 27 23.65 -11.82 11.73
C ASP A 27 23.57 -10.31 11.48
N TYR A 28 24.29 -9.83 10.48
CA TYR A 28 24.29 -8.40 10.16
C TYR A 28 24.04 -8.15 8.67
N LYS A 29 23.50 -6.99 8.37
CA LYS A 29 23.30 -6.55 6.99
C LYS A 29 24.58 -5.97 6.42
N ALA A 30 24.83 -6.27 5.16
CA ALA A 30 25.94 -5.72 4.39
C ALA A 30 25.47 -5.36 2.97
N THR A 31 26.15 -4.38 2.39
CA THR A 31 25.94 -3.96 1.01
C THR A 31 27.07 -4.52 0.14
N VAL A 32 26.73 -5.01 -1.02
CA VAL A 32 27.69 -5.49 -2.02
C VAL A 32 28.41 -4.30 -2.63
N LEU A 33 29.74 -4.36 -2.68
CA LEU A 33 30.62 -3.39 -3.36
C LEU A 33 31.63 -4.14 -4.23
N ILE A 34 31.41 -4.12 -5.53
CA ILE A 34 32.30 -4.79 -6.50
C ILE A 34 33.26 -3.76 -7.07
N THR A 35 34.50 -3.76 -6.61
CA THR A 35 35.53 -2.79 -6.99
C THR A 35 36.47 -3.30 -8.09
N ASP A 36 36.52 -4.59 -8.34
CA ASP A 36 37.52 -5.24 -9.17
C ASP A 36 37.03 -5.69 -10.56
N GLY A 37 35.79 -5.34 -10.92
CA GLY A 37 35.16 -5.75 -12.20
C GLY A 37 35.14 -7.28 -12.41
N ALA A 38 35.27 -8.06 -11.34
CA ALA A 38 35.32 -9.50 -11.42
C ALA A 38 34.01 -10.08 -11.88
N LYS A 39 34.03 -10.78 -12.99
CA LYS A 39 32.91 -11.42 -13.64
C LYS A 39 32.69 -12.82 -13.09
N CYS A 40 31.43 -13.26 -13.03
CA CYS A 40 31.18 -14.68 -12.89
C CYS A 40 31.56 -15.41 -14.18
N GLU A 41 32.33 -16.47 -14.04
CA GLU A 41 32.92 -17.17 -15.19
C GLU A 41 31.91 -17.80 -16.17
N LEU A 42 30.64 -17.92 -15.79
CA LEU A 42 29.63 -18.59 -16.62
C LEU A 42 28.98 -17.69 -17.70
N LYS A 43 29.11 -16.37 -17.63
CA LYS A 43 28.60 -15.47 -18.68
C LYS A 43 29.51 -14.26 -18.85
N SER A 44 30.05 -14.09 -20.06
CA SER A 44 31.00 -13.03 -20.42
C SER A 44 30.43 -11.60 -20.41
N THR A 45 29.16 -11.42 -20.06
CA THR A 45 28.42 -10.15 -20.20
C THR A 45 27.90 -9.57 -18.90
N SER A 46 28.02 -10.26 -17.74
CA SER A 46 27.48 -9.75 -16.47
C SER A 46 28.57 -9.11 -15.61
N THR A 47 28.22 -8.03 -14.92
CA THR A 47 29.13 -7.26 -14.06
C THR A 47 29.09 -7.73 -12.61
N GLY A 48 28.04 -8.45 -12.19
CA GLY A 48 27.88 -8.94 -10.83
C GLY A 48 28.73 -10.16 -10.49
N LYS A 49 28.83 -10.46 -9.20
CA LYS A 49 29.45 -11.69 -8.70
C LYS A 49 28.42 -12.74 -8.35
N CYS A 50 28.74 -14.00 -8.65
CA CYS A 50 27.86 -15.13 -8.38
C CYS A 50 27.82 -15.49 -6.90
N LEU A 51 26.64 -15.88 -6.44
CA LEU A 51 26.44 -16.51 -5.15
C LEU A 51 26.75 -18.00 -5.28
N TYR A 52 27.79 -18.49 -4.57
CA TYR A 52 28.17 -19.89 -4.58
C TYR A 52 27.29 -20.75 -3.69
N ARG A 53 26.98 -21.97 -4.12
CA ARG A 53 26.11 -22.90 -3.40
C ARG A 53 26.77 -23.63 -2.26
N ASP A 54 28.05 -23.99 -2.42
CA ASP A 54 28.81 -24.82 -1.51
C ASP A 54 30.18 -24.22 -1.18
N THR A 55 30.90 -24.85 -0.26
CA THR A 55 32.21 -24.41 0.22
C THR A 55 33.37 -24.77 -0.71
N ASP A 56 33.11 -25.53 -1.74
CA ASP A 56 34.11 -25.86 -2.77
C ASP A 56 34.19 -24.73 -3.82
N PHE A 57 33.17 -23.84 -3.82
CA PHE A 57 33.09 -22.68 -4.70
C PHE A 57 33.12 -23.02 -6.19
N ASP A 58 32.73 -24.25 -6.55
CA ASP A 58 32.67 -24.74 -7.92
C ASP A 58 31.25 -24.76 -8.48
N SER A 59 30.21 -24.64 -7.63
CA SER A 59 28.85 -24.61 -8.05
C SER A 59 28.12 -23.37 -7.53
N TYR A 60 27.17 -22.86 -8.35
CA TYR A 60 26.40 -21.65 -8.07
C TYR A 60 25.02 -21.97 -7.56
N VAL A 61 24.40 -21.03 -6.84
CA VAL A 61 23.03 -21.16 -6.37
C VAL A 61 22.10 -21.35 -7.58
N SER A 62 21.17 -22.31 -7.47
CA SER A 62 20.23 -22.66 -8.54
C SER A 62 19.46 -21.41 -9.03
N GLY A 63 19.45 -21.23 -10.35
CA GLY A 63 18.88 -20.05 -10.98
C GLY A 63 19.88 -18.93 -11.22
N VAL A 64 21.16 -19.15 -10.90
CA VAL A 64 22.28 -18.20 -11.04
C VAL A 64 21.90 -16.84 -10.46
N VAL A 65 22.04 -16.69 -9.16
CA VAL A 65 21.84 -15.41 -8.47
C VAL A 65 23.11 -14.59 -8.62
N TRP A 66 22.97 -13.46 -9.28
CA TRP A 66 24.01 -12.44 -9.44
C TRP A 66 23.79 -11.36 -8.41
N LEU A 67 24.86 -10.94 -7.75
CA LEU A 67 24.86 -9.80 -6.82
C LEU A 67 25.62 -8.65 -7.48
N ASP A 68 24.98 -7.50 -7.57
CA ASP A 68 25.54 -6.26 -8.12
C ASP A 68 25.92 -5.28 -7.00
N THR A 69 26.74 -4.28 -7.32
CA THR A 69 27.06 -3.21 -6.37
C THR A 69 25.78 -2.51 -5.92
N GLY A 70 25.64 -2.41 -4.60
CA GLY A 70 24.43 -1.84 -3.96
C GLY A 70 23.43 -2.87 -3.45
N ASP A 71 23.51 -4.14 -3.90
CA ASP A 71 22.65 -5.20 -3.37
C ASP A 71 22.83 -5.36 -1.85
N GLN A 72 21.71 -5.61 -1.17
CA GLN A 72 21.69 -5.86 0.27
C GLN A 72 21.66 -7.34 0.57
N VAL A 73 22.56 -7.78 1.43
CA VAL A 73 22.62 -9.17 1.92
C VAL A 73 22.60 -9.19 3.44
N THR A 74 22.10 -10.28 4.01
CA THR A 74 22.31 -10.60 5.44
C THR A 74 23.43 -11.57 5.56
N VAL A 75 24.54 -11.17 6.18
CA VAL A 75 25.68 -12.04 6.46
C VAL A 75 25.37 -12.90 7.67
N ILE A 76 25.49 -14.21 7.54
CA ILE A 76 25.31 -15.17 8.62
C ILE A 76 26.61 -15.22 9.42
N GLU A 77 26.58 -14.66 10.62
CA GLU A 77 27.76 -14.53 11.46
C GLU A 77 28.32 -15.89 11.89
N GLY A 78 29.65 -15.99 11.90
CA GLY A 78 30.36 -17.22 12.24
C GLY A 78 30.54 -18.22 11.10
N ALA A 79 29.89 -18.00 9.95
CA ALA A 79 30.04 -18.87 8.78
C ALA A 79 31.11 -18.30 7.80
N THR A 80 32.37 -18.40 8.16
CA THR A 80 33.52 -17.96 7.35
C THR A 80 34.28 -19.14 6.78
N TYR A 81 34.71 -19.04 5.53
CA TYR A 81 35.38 -20.13 4.81
C TYR A 81 36.62 -19.60 4.07
N ALA A 82 37.76 -20.31 4.22
CA ALA A 82 38.97 -19.93 3.51
C ALA A 82 38.76 -19.95 1.99
N SER A 83 39.28 -18.95 1.29
CA SER A 83 39.21 -18.94 -0.17
C SER A 83 40.26 -19.92 -0.77
N PRO A 84 39.80 -20.94 -1.50
CA PRO A 84 40.73 -21.88 -2.16
C PRO A 84 41.41 -21.23 -3.37
N ASN A 85 40.81 -20.19 -3.94
CA ASN A 85 41.38 -19.51 -5.11
C ASN A 85 41.36 -17.98 -4.88
N LYS A 86 42.57 -17.43 -4.68
CA LYS A 86 42.78 -16.01 -4.39
C LYS A 86 42.45 -15.08 -5.57
N THR A 87 42.37 -15.58 -6.78
CA THR A 87 41.93 -14.78 -7.93
C THR A 87 40.42 -14.60 -7.97
N ARG A 88 39.65 -15.48 -7.32
CA ARG A 88 38.18 -15.37 -7.19
C ARG A 88 37.75 -14.59 -5.94
N CYS A 89 38.50 -14.78 -4.84
CA CYS A 89 38.29 -14.06 -3.59
C CYS A 89 39.66 -13.95 -2.88
N ASP A 90 40.12 -12.73 -2.70
CA ASP A 90 41.42 -12.41 -2.10
C ASP A 90 41.47 -12.57 -0.57
N THR A 91 40.31 -12.58 0.07
CA THR A 91 40.13 -12.71 1.52
C THR A 91 39.58 -14.08 1.91
N TYR A 92 38.33 -14.11 2.30
CA TYR A 92 37.57 -15.31 2.67
C TYR A 92 36.12 -15.17 2.25
N TYR A 93 35.46 -16.30 2.11
CA TYR A 93 34.01 -16.30 1.85
C TYR A 93 33.22 -16.27 3.15
N VAL A 94 32.06 -15.59 3.11
CA VAL A 94 31.04 -15.60 4.15
C VAL A 94 29.73 -16.15 3.58
N LYS A 95 28.94 -16.77 4.43
CA LYS A 95 27.60 -17.22 4.07
C LYS A 95 26.63 -16.04 4.14
N VAL A 96 25.83 -15.86 3.11
CA VAL A 96 24.88 -14.73 3.01
C VAL A 96 23.51 -15.22 2.60
N ASN A 97 22.49 -14.50 3.05
CA ASN A 97 21.12 -14.56 2.55
C ASN A 97 20.85 -13.35 1.67
N TYR A 98 20.24 -13.58 0.52
CA TYR A 98 19.86 -12.55 -0.44
C TYR A 98 18.43 -12.77 -0.93
N SER A 99 17.69 -11.69 -1.14
CA SER A 99 16.36 -11.69 -1.77
C SER A 99 16.30 -10.56 -2.78
N PHE A 100 15.73 -10.81 -3.95
CA PHE A 100 15.44 -9.74 -4.90
C PHE A 100 14.39 -8.78 -4.32
N GLN A 101 14.56 -7.48 -4.54
CA GLN A 101 13.62 -6.45 -4.04
C GLN A 101 12.20 -6.66 -4.58
N ASN A 102 12.07 -7.15 -5.80
CA ASN A 102 10.77 -7.46 -6.42
C ASN A 102 10.19 -8.81 -5.98
N ASN A 103 10.95 -9.62 -5.21
CA ASN A 103 10.49 -10.89 -4.64
C ASN A 103 11.14 -11.16 -3.28
N PRO A 104 10.84 -10.36 -2.24
CA PRO A 104 11.49 -10.47 -0.93
C PRO A 104 11.16 -11.75 -0.17
N SER A 105 10.11 -12.46 -0.55
CA SER A 105 9.74 -13.74 0.08
C SER A 105 10.62 -14.91 -0.34
N LYS A 106 11.32 -14.80 -1.47
CA LYS A 106 12.23 -15.82 -1.95
C LYS A 106 13.65 -15.53 -1.51
N VAL A 107 14.12 -16.24 -0.49
CA VAL A 107 15.47 -16.12 0.05
C VAL A 107 16.40 -17.11 -0.65
N TYR A 108 17.51 -16.60 -1.16
CA TYR A 108 18.63 -17.40 -1.68
C TYR A 108 19.77 -17.39 -0.66
N THR A 109 20.29 -18.55 -0.34
CA THR A 109 21.41 -18.68 0.61
C THR A 109 22.63 -19.23 -0.12
N GLY A 110 23.77 -18.62 0.09
CA GLY A 110 25.02 -19.07 -0.52
C GLY A 110 26.24 -18.37 0.06
N TYR A 111 27.37 -18.47 -0.63
CA TYR A 111 28.66 -17.93 -0.20
C TYR A 111 29.09 -16.78 -1.10
N PHE A 112 29.58 -15.72 -0.48
CA PHE A 112 30.03 -14.52 -1.18
C PHE A 112 31.39 -14.04 -0.61
N CYS A 113 32.24 -13.44 -1.45
CA CYS A 113 33.54 -12.96 -1.02
C CYS A 113 33.40 -11.75 -0.08
N ASN A 114 34.02 -11.84 1.10
CA ASN A 114 33.90 -10.80 2.13
C ASN A 114 34.48 -9.44 1.71
N SER A 115 35.55 -9.43 0.89
CA SER A 115 36.15 -8.18 0.40
C SER A 115 35.20 -7.36 -0.49
N ASN A 116 34.11 -7.99 -0.99
CA ASN A 116 33.08 -7.31 -1.77
C ASN A 116 31.83 -6.97 -0.94
N LEU A 117 31.96 -6.96 0.39
CA LEU A 117 30.86 -6.60 1.30
C LEU A 117 31.27 -5.44 2.18
N LYS A 118 30.41 -4.46 2.30
CA LYS A 118 30.50 -3.35 3.26
C LYS A 118 29.40 -3.48 4.28
N ARG A 119 29.75 -3.48 5.57
CA ARG A 119 28.76 -3.59 6.65
C ARG A 119 27.83 -2.38 6.64
N GLU A 120 26.55 -2.60 6.90
CA GLU A 120 25.55 -1.52 6.98
C GLU A 120 25.99 -0.46 8.02
N GLY A 121 25.94 0.82 7.63
CA GLY A 121 26.35 1.94 8.47
C GLY A 121 27.82 2.35 8.33
N GLU A 122 28.68 1.56 7.66
CA GLU A 122 30.04 1.99 7.35
C GLU A 122 30.02 2.99 6.17
N VAL A 123 30.46 4.21 6.43
CA VAL A 123 30.60 5.29 5.43
C VAL A 123 32.06 5.40 5.04
N ASP A 124 32.34 5.47 3.74
CA ASP A 124 33.67 5.82 3.26
C ASP A 124 33.85 7.34 3.43
N ASN A 125 34.66 7.72 4.42
CA ASN A 125 34.92 9.11 4.77
C ASN A 125 35.60 9.91 3.63
N ASN A 126 36.16 9.22 2.61
CA ASN A 126 36.76 9.89 1.47
C ASN A 126 35.78 10.72 0.65
N TYR A 127 34.48 10.36 0.65
CA TYR A 127 33.45 11.04 -0.12
C TYR A 127 32.50 11.90 0.71
N THR A 128 32.63 11.91 2.04
CA THR A 128 31.72 12.64 2.93
C THR A 128 31.66 14.14 2.59
N ALA A 129 32.81 14.78 2.37
CA ALA A 129 32.86 16.21 2.01
C ALA A 129 32.18 16.48 0.65
N GLU A 130 32.32 15.60 -0.34
CA GLU A 130 31.66 15.70 -1.64
C GLU A 130 30.14 15.68 -1.48
N PHE A 131 29.60 14.75 -0.67
CA PHE A 131 28.16 14.61 -0.48
C PHE A 131 27.55 15.77 0.34
N ILE A 132 28.26 16.26 1.38
CA ILE A 132 27.84 17.46 2.11
C ILE A 132 27.76 18.66 1.16
N ASN A 133 28.82 18.88 0.36
CA ASN A 133 28.86 19.97 -0.61
C ASN A 133 27.79 19.83 -1.71
N ALA A 134 27.42 18.59 -2.05
CA ALA A 134 26.33 18.29 -2.98
C ALA A 134 24.93 18.45 -2.36
N GLY A 135 24.82 18.70 -1.05
CA GLY A 135 23.56 18.98 -0.34
C GLY A 135 22.85 17.75 0.23
N PHE A 136 23.52 16.59 0.32
CA PHE A 136 22.91 15.39 0.87
C PHE A 136 22.91 15.35 2.40
N PRO A 137 21.84 14.86 3.05
CA PRO A 137 21.84 14.46 4.45
C PRO A 137 22.65 13.17 4.68
N GLU A 138 23.14 12.98 5.90
CA GLU A 138 23.94 11.83 6.30
C GLU A 138 23.30 10.48 5.97
N SER A 139 21.98 10.40 6.02
CA SER A 139 21.22 9.17 5.71
C SER A 139 21.39 8.63 4.28
N TYR A 140 21.99 9.43 3.37
CA TYR A 140 22.31 9.00 1.99
C TYR A 140 23.75 8.51 1.84
N PHE A 141 24.67 8.88 2.76
CA PHE A 141 26.11 8.76 2.54
C PHE A 141 26.58 7.32 2.33
N SER A 142 26.07 6.36 3.11
CA SER A 142 26.57 4.99 3.02
C SER A 142 26.31 4.38 1.62
N LYS A 143 25.14 4.60 1.07
CA LYS A 143 24.78 4.09 -0.27
C LYS A 143 25.47 4.85 -1.40
N LEU A 144 25.54 6.18 -1.29
CA LEU A 144 26.25 7.01 -2.26
C LEU A 144 27.77 6.71 -2.28
N SER A 145 28.36 6.44 -1.11
CA SER A 145 29.78 6.04 -1.03
C SER A 145 30.07 4.76 -1.80
N ILE A 146 29.16 3.79 -1.74
CA ILE A 146 29.27 2.52 -2.46
C ILE A 146 29.23 2.76 -3.96
N LEU A 147 28.22 3.51 -4.43
CA LEU A 147 28.09 3.85 -5.84
C LEU A 147 29.28 4.68 -6.35
N LYS A 148 29.75 5.65 -5.57
CA LYS A 148 30.90 6.49 -5.94
C LYS A 148 32.20 5.71 -6.02
N ALA A 149 32.40 4.77 -5.10
CA ALA A 149 33.57 3.88 -5.11
C ALA A 149 33.58 2.95 -6.32
N ALA A 150 32.40 2.43 -6.72
CA ALA A 150 32.26 1.59 -7.90
C ALA A 150 32.38 2.40 -9.21
N HIS A 151 31.86 3.62 -9.21
CA HIS A 151 31.78 4.49 -10.39
C HIS A 151 32.35 5.88 -10.10
N PRO A 152 33.66 6.06 -10.05
CA PRO A 152 34.29 7.35 -9.65
C PRO A 152 33.92 8.53 -10.56
N ASN A 153 33.54 8.25 -11.82
CA ASN A 153 33.14 9.25 -12.81
C ASN A 153 31.68 9.73 -12.63
N TRP A 154 30.88 9.07 -11.79
CA TRP A 154 29.50 9.45 -11.54
C TRP A 154 29.43 10.64 -10.58
N LYS A 155 28.53 11.58 -10.88
CA LYS A 155 28.28 12.76 -10.07
C LYS A 155 26.88 12.71 -9.48
N PHE A 156 26.78 12.85 -8.16
CA PHE A 156 25.51 12.88 -7.45
C PHE A 156 25.21 14.30 -7.00
N ILE A 157 23.99 14.77 -7.24
CA ILE A 157 23.52 16.12 -6.88
C ILE A 157 22.19 15.96 -6.13
N ALA A 158 22.14 16.50 -4.90
CA ALA A 158 20.90 16.53 -4.14
C ALA A 158 19.96 17.59 -4.71
N VAL A 159 18.71 17.19 -4.95
CA VAL A 159 17.62 18.10 -5.32
C VAL A 159 16.68 18.22 -4.12
N ASN A 160 16.80 19.34 -3.41
CA ASN A 160 15.90 19.60 -2.28
C ASN A 160 14.48 19.88 -2.82
N THR A 161 13.55 19.00 -2.51
CA THR A 161 12.15 19.15 -2.93
C THR A 161 11.43 20.25 -2.14
N GLY A 162 11.93 20.61 -0.95
CA GLY A 162 11.24 21.51 -0.03
C GLY A 162 9.99 20.91 0.63
N ILE A 163 9.64 19.67 0.30
CA ILE A 163 8.40 18.99 0.70
C ILE A 163 8.69 18.06 1.90
N ASP A 164 7.77 18.04 2.87
CA ASP A 164 7.77 17.03 3.93
C ASP A 164 7.46 15.65 3.33
N PHE A 165 8.26 14.63 3.70
CA PHE A 165 8.12 13.28 3.13
C PHE A 165 6.76 12.65 3.40
N ASN A 166 6.26 12.74 4.64
CA ASN A 166 4.96 12.16 4.98
C ASN A 166 3.82 12.87 4.27
N TYR A 167 3.95 14.20 4.07
CA TYR A 167 3.00 14.95 3.27
C TYR A 167 3.00 14.48 1.81
N ALA A 168 4.19 14.28 1.20
CA ALA A 168 4.31 13.78 -0.16
C ALA A 168 3.65 12.40 -0.32
N VAL A 169 3.96 11.46 0.57
CA VAL A 169 3.33 10.12 0.59
C VAL A 169 1.81 10.22 0.77
N SER A 170 1.33 11.14 1.62
CA SER A 170 -0.11 11.33 1.84
C SER A 170 -0.83 11.86 0.60
N ARG A 171 -0.18 12.73 -0.17
CA ARG A 171 -0.72 13.23 -1.46
C ARG A 171 -0.82 12.11 -2.48
N GLU A 172 0.18 11.25 -2.56
CA GLU A 172 0.21 10.09 -3.45
C GLU A 172 -0.75 8.98 -3.00
N ASN A 173 -1.07 8.87 -1.71
CA ASN A 173 -2.00 7.89 -1.15
C ASN A 173 -3.48 8.26 -1.40
N THR A 174 -3.75 9.00 -2.46
CA THR A 174 -5.09 9.24 -2.98
C THR A 174 -5.48 8.07 -3.91
N LEU A 175 -6.67 7.48 -3.67
CA LEU A 175 -7.12 6.32 -4.45
C LEU A 175 -7.13 6.63 -5.95
N GLY A 176 -6.42 5.84 -6.72
CA GLY A 176 -6.28 5.98 -8.17
C GLY A 176 -5.02 6.72 -8.65
N ASN A 177 -4.29 7.44 -7.76
CA ASN A 177 -3.06 8.15 -8.14
C ASN A 177 -1.82 7.26 -8.20
N SER A 178 -1.75 6.31 -7.27
CA SER A 178 -0.60 5.41 -7.11
C SER A 178 -1.05 3.97 -7.18
N LEU A 179 -0.73 3.32 -8.29
CA LEU A 179 -1.20 1.98 -8.62
C LEU A 179 -0.05 0.98 -8.67
N LEU A 180 -0.41 -0.28 -8.36
CA LEU A 180 0.41 -1.47 -8.54
C LEU A 180 -0.32 -2.45 -9.44
N GLU A 181 0.42 -3.08 -10.35
CA GLU A 181 -0.08 -4.22 -11.11
C GLU A 181 -0.02 -5.49 -10.26
N VAL A 182 -1.16 -6.20 -10.15
CA VAL A 182 -1.24 -7.51 -9.49
C VAL A 182 -1.76 -8.51 -10.49
N THR A 183 -0.84 -9.14 -11.21
CA THR A 183 -1.15 -10.24 -12.14
C THR A 183 -0.99 -11.60 -11.46
N GLY A 184 -1.70 -12.63 -11.95
CA GLY A 184 -1.78 -13.95 -11.33
C GLY A 184 -0.42 -14.58 -11.01
N GLY A 185 -0.10 -14.67 -9.73
CA GLY A 185 1.13 -15.23 -9.17
C GLY A 185 1.92 -14.30 -8.23
N TYR A 186 1.64 -13.02 -8.18
CA TYR A 186 2.21 -12.11 -7.19
C TYR A 186 1.31 -12.05 -5.97
N ASN A 187 1.69 -12.73 -4.89
CA ASN A 187 0.97 -12.71 -3.62
C ASN A 187 1.22 -11.41 -2.81
N ASN A 188 1.31 -10.27 -3.48
CA ASN A 188 1.65 -9.00 -2.85
C ASN A 188 0.41 -8.17 -2.49
N VAL A 189 -0.70 -8.84 -2.20
CA VAL A 189 -1.95 -8.15 -1.82
C VAL A 189 -1.81 -7.31 -0.53
N GLY A 190 -0.84 -7.62 0.32
CA GLY A 190 -0.49 -6.80 1.48
C GLY A 190 0.07 -5.41 1.12
N TYR A 191 0.47 -5.18 -0.13
CA TYR A 191 0.92 -3.88 -0.62
C TYR A 191 -0.24 -2.96 -1.04
N LEU A 192 -1.45 -3.51 -1.10
CA LEU A 192 -2.62 -2.81 -1.61
C LEU A 192 -3.35 -2.02 -0.52
N ASN A 193 -4.04 -0.99 -0.94
CA ASN A 193 -4.82 -0.12 -0.07
C ASN A 193 -6.11 -0.82 0.37
N THR A 194 -6.38 -0.78 1.68
CA THR A 194 -7.56 -1.41 2.30
C THR A 194 -8.64 -0.42 2.73
N TRP A 195 -8.57 0.84 2.29
CA TRP A 195 -9.58 1.84 2.60
C TRP A 195 -10.94 1.49 2.01
N ALA A 196 -11.98 2.07 2.61
CA ALA A 196 -13.33 1.97 2.07
C ALA A 196 -13.39 2.43 0.61
N GLY A 197 -13.94 1.59 -0.26
CA GLY A 197 -13.98 1.83 -1.71
C GLY A 197 -12.78 1.25 -2.48
N SER A 198 -11.72 0.78 -1.80
CA SER A 198 -10.59 0.07 -2.41
C SER A 198 -10.61 -1.43 -2.10
N TYR A 199 -11.05 -1.80 -0.89
CA TYR A 199 -11.12 -3.19 -0.45
C TYR A 199 -12.44 -3.51 0.26
N ASN A 200 -12.98 -4.68 -0.01
CA ASN A 200 -14.17 -5.20 0.65
C ASN A 200 -13.81 -6.39 1.55
N TYR A 201 -13.80 -6.17 2.86
CA TYR A 201 -13.49 -7.18 3.86
C TYR A 201 -14.50 -8.34 3.91
N TYR A 202 -15.76 -8.13 3.46
CA TYR A 202 -16.79 -9.17 3.49
C TYR A 202 -16.67 -10.17 2.33
N THR A 203 -16.10 -9.73 1.20
CA THR A 203 -15.94 -10.55 -0.01
C THR A 203 -14.50 -10.85 -0.34
N ASP A 204 -13.55 -10.30 0.44
CA ASP A 204 -12.10 -10.45 0.22
C ASP A 204 -11.65 -9.99 -1.18
N THR A 205 -12.19 -8.86 -1.64
CA THR A 205 -11.95 -8.38 -3.00
C THR A 205 -11.41 -6.97 -3.02
N PHE A 206 -10.40 -6.72 -3.86
CA PHE A 206 -9.89 -5.41 -4.17
C PHE A 206 -10.58 -4.82 -5.39
N LYS A 207 -10.74 -3.50 -5.41
CA LYS A 207 -11.25 -2.76 -6.57
C LYS A 207 -10.08 -2.34 -7.45
N ALA A 208 -10.12 -2.73 -8.73
CA ALA A 208 -9.22 -2.21 -9.75
C ALA A 208 -9.57 -0.77 -10.12
N TYR A 209 -8.55 0.05 -10.39
CA TYR A 209 -8.66 1.46 -10.77
C TYR A 209 -8.34 1.69 -12.24
N ASP A 210 -7.52 0.80 -12.84
CA ASP A 210 -7.25 0.81 -14.28
C ASP A 210 -7.21 -0.64 -14.77
N GLY A 211 -7.89 -0.92 -15.88
CA GLY A 211 -8.08 -2.30 -16.35
C GLY A 211 -8.63 -3.24 -15.29
N SER A 212 -8.15 -4.49 -15.30
CA SER A 212 -8.52 -5.55 -14.34
C SER A 212 -7.45 -5.78 -13.27
N ASP A 213 -6.24 -5.28 -13.47
CA ASP A 213 -5.03 -5.74 -12.78
C ASP A 213 -4.30 -4.63 -12.01
N TRP A 214 -4.76 -3.37 -12.11
CA TRP A 214 -4.15 -2.22 -11.46
C TRP A 214 -4.94 -1.77 -10.22
N PHE A 215 -4.31 -1.87 -9.06
CA PHE A 215 -4.93 -1.61 -7.76
C PHE A 215 -4.20 -0.49 -7.02
N ALA A 216 -4.93 0.24 -6.16
CA ALA A 216 -4.33 1.29 -5.34
C ALA A 216 -3.32 0.71 -4.36
N ALA A 217 -2.12 1.28 -4.29
CA ALA A 217 -1.10 0.96 -3.31
C ALA A 217 -1.47 1.51 -1.93
N ASN A 218 -1.00 0.87 -0.85
CA ASN A 218 -1.13 1.42 0.49
C ASN A 218 -0.01 2.44 0.81
N TYR A 219 -0.16 3.14 1.94
CA TYR A 219 0.75 4.20 2.37
C TYR A 219 2.21 3.73 2.47
N ASP A 220 2.47 2.59 3.12
CA ASP A 220 3.83 2.10 3.35
C ASP A 220 4.50 1.67 2.04
N THR A 221 3.73 1.08 1.14
CA THR A 221 4.22 0.73 -0.19
C THR A 221 4.57 1.97 -1.01
N ILE A 222 3.74 3.01 -0.98
CA ILE A 222 4.04 4.29 -1.63
C ILE A 222 5.28 4.91 -1.01
N ALA A 223 5.38 4.94 0.34
CA ALA A 223 6.54 5.47 1.04
C ALA A 223 7.84 4.76 0.64
N TYR A 224 7.80 3.44 0.50
CA TYR A 224 8.95 2.66 0.05
C TYR A 224 9.42 3.06 -1.36
N TYR A 225 8.50 3.17 -2.33
CA TYR A 225 8.86 3.52 -3.71
C TYR A 225 9.17 5.00 -3.91
N MET A 226 8.70 5.88 -3.02
CA MET A 226 9.07 7.30 -3.00
C MET A 226 10.40 7.57 -2.31
N ASP A 227 10.87 6.71 -1.40
CA ASP A 227 12.14 6.90 -0.71
C ASP A 227 13.32 6.64 -1.66
N PRO A 228 14.04 7.66 -2.11
CA PRO A 228 15.11 7.46 -3.10
C PRO A 228 16.25 6.61 -2.56
N ARG A 229 16.46 6.55 -1.24
CA ARG A 229 17.51 5.76 -0.61
C ARG A 229 17.35 4.26 -0.84
N ASN A 230 16.13 3.76 -1.11
CA ASN A 230 15.88 2.36 -1.41
C ASN A 230 16.41 1.95 -2.80
N PHE A 231 16.72 2.92 -3.65
CA PHE A 231 17.08 2.70 -5.05
C PHE A 231 18.48 3.21 -5.41
N LEU A 232 19.30 3.57 -4.43
CA LEU A 232 20.71 3.94 -4.62
C LEU A 232 21.59 2.71 -4.72
N ILE A 233 21.35 1.92 -5.78
CA ILE A 233 22.10 0.75 -6.18
C ILE A 233 22.25 0.77 -7.71
N ASP A 234 23.25 0.10 -8.26
CA ASP A 234 23.59 0.13 -9.69
C ASP A 234 22.37 -0.04 -10.60
N MET A 235 21.58 -1.09 -10.35
CA MET A 235 20.49 -1.44 -11.24
C MET A 235 19.28 -0.50 -11.17
N TYR A 236 19.17 0.37 -10.15
CA TYR A 236 18.00 1.25 -9.99
C TYR A 236 18.34 2.73 -9.95
N VAL A 237 19.62 3.12 -9.79
CA VAL A 237 20.03 4.52 -9.66
C VAL A 237 19.72 5.34 -10.91
N PHE A 238 19.63 4.71 -12.08
CA PHE A 238 19.33 5.38 -13.34
C PHE A 238 17.93 6.01 -13.41
N GLN A 239 17.02 5.69 -12.50
CA GLN A 239 15.80 6.48 -12.36
C GLN A 239 16.06 7.95 -11.97
N PHE A 240 17.25 8.24 -11.44
CA PHE A 240 17.69 9.58 -11.06
C PHE A 240 18.66 10.21 -12.07
N GLU A 241 18.97 9.53 -13.18
CA GLU A 241 19.81 10.09 -14.23
C GLU A 241 19.27 11.43 -14.71
N ALA A 242 20.17 12.42 -14.84
CA ALA A 242 19.84 13.71 -15.40
C ALA A 242 19.46 13.58 -16.89
N LEU A 243 18.19 13.81 -17.20
CA LEU A 243 17.67 13.76 -18.55
C LEU A 243 17.86 15.06 -19.32
N ALA A 244 18.43 16.08 -18.70
CA ALA A 244 18.87 17.30 -19.36
C ALA A 244 20.15 17.06 -20.18
N TYR A 245 20.38 17.89 -21.19
CA TYR A 245 21.55 17.80 -22.06
C TYR A 245 22.82 18.35 -21.39
N GLU A 246 23.76 17.47 -21.14
CA GLU A 246 25.09 17.78 -20.61
C GLU A 246 26.14 17.58 -21.73
N LYS A 247 26.39 18.62 -22.53
CA LYS A 247 27.17 18.55 -23.77
C LYS A 247 28.53 17.88 -23.63
N ASP A 248 29.24 18.13 -22.52
CA ASP A 248 30.60 17.63 -22.31
C ASP A 248 30.63 16.17 -21.84
N LEU A 249 29.53 15.62 -21.38
CA LEU A 249 29.40 14.28 -20.86
C LEU A 249 28.70 13.33 -21.84
N GLN A 250 27.67 13.84 -22.53
CA GLN A 250 26.78 13.04 -23.40
C GLN A 250 27.20 13.19 -24.87
N THR A 251 28.37 12.65 -25.19
CA THR A 251 29.02 12.86 -26.49
C THR A 251 28.48 11.92 -27.57
N LEU A 252 28.76 12.27 -28.83
CA LEU A 252 28.45 11.41 -29.97
C LEU A 252 28.99 10.00 -29.84
N SER A 253 30.22 9.84 -29.28
CA SER A 253 30.83 8.53 -29.05
C SER A 253 30.02 7.67 -28.08
N VAL A 254 29.44 8.26 -27.04
CA VAL A 254 28.59 7.54 -26.07
C VAL A 254 27.31 7.07 -26.76
N VAL A 255 26.65 7.95 -27.53
CA VAL A 255 25.43 7.60 -28.28
C VAL A 255 25.69 6.51 -29.31
N GLN A 256 26.85 6.58 -30.04
CA GLN A 256 27.25 5.55 -31.02
C GLN A 256 27.47 4.18 -30.34
N LYS A 257 28.10 4.16 -29.15
CA LYS A 257 28.27 2.92 -28.37
C LYS A 257 26.92 2.34 -27.95
N LEU A 258 26.00 3.18 -27.48
CA LEU A 258 24.66 2.76 -27.06
C LEU A 258 23.84 2.17 -28.23
N LEU A 259 23.98 2.75 -29.42
CA LEU A 259 23.26 2.35 -30.61
C LEU A 259 24.02 1.31 -31.49
N ASN A 260 25.18 0.82 -31.03
CA ASN A 260 25.97 -0.12 -31.83
C ASN A 260 25.19 -1.41 -32.10
N GLY A 261 25.11 -1.80 -33.35
CA GLY A 261 24.33 -2.95 -33.84
C GLY A 261 22.83 -2.71 -33.91
N ASP A 262 22.34 -1.49 -33.59
CA ASP A 262 20.95 -1.09 -33.70
C ASP A 262 20.64 -0.42 -35.07
N TYR A 263 19.37 -0.51 -35.49
CA TYR A 263 18.89 0.23 -36.68
C TYR A 263 19.11 1.74 -36.56
N LEU A 264 18.99 2.28 -35.35
CA LEU A 264 19.17 3.71 -35.04
C LEU A 264 20.63 4.17 -35.05
N ASN A 265 21.60 3.29 -35.21
CA ASN A 265 23.03 3.64 -35.17
C ASN A 265 23.41 4.74 -36.18
N ASN A 266 22.81 4.70 -37.37
CA ASN A 266 23.04 5.70 -38.40
C ASN A 266 22.45 7.09 -38.05
N TYR A 267 21.65 7.18 -37.00
CA TYR A 267 20.99 8.42 -36.51
C TYR A 267 21.63 8.99 -35.26
N ALA A 268 22.78 8.49 -34.81
CA ALA A 268 23.46 9.00 -33.62
C ALA A 268 23.67 10.52 -33.68
N THR A 269 24.01 11.08 -34.81
CA THR A 269 24.14 12.54 -35.03
C THR A 269 22.79 13.26 -34.90
N SER A 270 21.69 12.65 -35.34
CA SER A 270 20.35 13.20 -35.20
C SER A 270 19.97 13.34 -33.72
N PHE A 271 20.34 12.37 -32.85
CA PHE A 271 20.12 12.46 -31.41
C PHE A 271 20.95 13.59 -30.77
N ILE A 272 22.21 13.77 -31.18
CA ILE A 272 23.05 14.91 -30.70
C ILE A 272 22.44 16.24 -31.11
N THR A 273 21.98 16.37 -32.37
CA THR A 273 21.31 17.58 -32.86
C THR A 273 20.02 17.84 -32.11
N ALA A 274 19.20 16.79 -31.93
CA ALA A 274 17.97 16.85 -31.13
C ALA A 274 18.23 17.32 -29.72
N ALA A 275 19.28 16.80 -29.06
CA ALA A 275 19.67 17.18 -27.70
C ALA A 275 20.06 18.67 -27.60
N SER A 276 20.84 19.15 -28.54
CA SER A 276 21.22 20.57 -28.59
C SER A 276 20.02 21.50 -28.78
N GLU A 277 19.02 21.08 -29.59
CA GLU A 277 17.81 21.85 -29.86
C GLU A 277 16.77 21.79 -28.74
N SER A 278 16.63 20.63 -28.11
CA SER A 278 15.59 20.38 -27.12
C SER A 278 16.08 20.49 -25.66
N GLN A 279 17.39 20.56 -25.43
CA GLN A 279 18.03 20.52 -24.12
C GLN A 279 17.73 19.19 -23.36
N VAL A 280 17.51 18.10 -24.10
CA VAL A 280 17.27 16.75 -23.54
C VAL A 280 18.47 15.86 -23.85
N SER A 281 18.87 15.01 -22.89
CA SER A 281 19.97 14.06 -23.02
C SER A 281 19.87 13.21 -24.29
N PRO A 282 20.87 13.19 -25.19
CA PRO A 282 20.87 12.37 -26.38
C PRO A 282 20.96 10.87 -26.05
N VAL A 283 21.59 10.53 -24.91
CA VAL A 283 21.71 9.17 -24.42
C VAL A 283 20.33 8.68 -23.97
N TYR A 284 19.61 9.49 -23.20
CA TYR A 284 18.22 9.21 -22.84
C TYR A 284 17.30 9.09 -24.05
N LEU A 285 17.35 10.03 -24.98
CA LEU A 285 16.53 10.01 -26.20
C LEU A 285 16.78 8.73 -27.03
N ALA A 286 18.04 8.34 -27.18
CA ALA A 286 18.40 7.12 -27.89
C ALA A 286 17.94 5.86 -27.16
N SER A 287 18.12 5.81 -25.82
CA SER A 287 17.68 4.70 -24.98
C SER A 287 16.15 4.56 -25.00
N LEU A 288 15.43 5.67 -24.85
CA LEU A 288 13.96 5.72 -24.91
C LEU A 288 13.44 5.22 -26.27
N SER A 289 14.06 5.67 -27.36
CA SER A 289 13.68 5.22 -28.71
C SER A 289 13.88 3.71 -28.88
N LYS A 290 14.98 3.15 -28.35
CA LYS A 290 15.20 1.68 -28.31
C LYS A 290 14.14 0.95 -27.51
N GLN A 291 13.77 1.48 -26.35
CA GLN A 291 12.79 0.87 -25.46
C GLN A 291 11.38 0.87 -26.05
N GLU A 292 10.94 2.01 -26.60
CA GLU A 292 9.56 2.23 -27.05
C GLU A 292 9.24 1.51 -28.38
N VAL A 293 10.20 1.42 -29.28
CA VAL A 293 9.95 0.93 -30.65
C VAL A 293 10.79 -0.29 -31.02
N GLY A 294 11.52 -0.85 -30.05
CA GLY A 294 12.28 -2.09 -30.20
C GLY A 294 13.54 -1.92 -31.03
N GLY A 295 14.66 -1.72 -30.37
CA GLY A 295 15.99 -1.69 -30.93
C GLY A 295 16.51 -3.09 -31.32
N HIS A 296 15.80 -3.82 -32.17
CA HIS A 296 16.22 -5.13 -32.64
C HIS A 296 16.55 -5.08 -34.14
N SER A 297 17.05 -6.18 -34.67
CA SER A 297 17.51 -6.32 -36.05
C SER A 297 16.46 -6.00 -37.13
N TYR A 298 15.22 -5.73 -36.76
CA TYR A 298 14.16 -5.25 -37.64
C TYR A 298 13.50 -3.97 -37.08
N ALA A 299 13.32 -3.00 -37.93
CA ALA A 299 12.66 -1.75 -37.57
C ALA A 299 11.13 -1.96 -37.54
N THR A 300 10.50 -1.52 -36.46
CA THR A 300 9.03 -1.44 -36.39
C THR A 300 8.51 -0.41 -37.42
N THR A 301 7.22 -0.44 -37.73
CA THR A 301 6.59 0.53 -38.63
C THR A 301 6.87 1.98 -38.22
N ALA A 302 6.88 2.25 -36.92
CA ALA A 302 7.11 3.59 -36.36
C ALA A 302 8.55 4.12 -36.56
N ILE A 303 9.56 3.23 -36.68
CA ILE A 303 10.94 3.62 -36.99
C ILE A 303 11.24 3.53 -38.49
N SER A 304 10.72 2.50 -39.17
CA SER A 304 11.02 2.27 -40.58
C SER A 304 10.26 3.18 -41.53
N GLY A 305 9.19 3.82 -41.07
CA GLY A 305 8.23 4.53 -41.91
C GLY A 305 7.44 3.58 -42.82
N GLY A 306 7.33 2.31 -42.43
CA GLY A 306 6.58 1.29 -43.15
C GLY A 306 5.10 1.63 -43.27
N THR A 307 4.39 0.86 -44.11
CA THR A 307 2.95 1.05 -44.28
C THR A 307 2.17 0.42 -43.15
N PHE A 308 1.27 1.19 -42.53
CA PHE A 308 0.35 0.75 -41.49
C PHE A 308 -1.09 1.15 -41.86
N THR A 309 -2.01 0.20 -41.83
CA THR A 309 -3.42 0.43 -42.18
C THR A 309 -4.31 0.01 -41.01
N TYR A 310 -5.21 0.89 -40.59
CA TYR A 310 -6.20 0.62 -39.55
C TYR A 310 -7.50 1.38 -39.82
N ASN A 311 -8.64 0.70 -39.79
CA ASN A 311 -9.98 1.28 -40.04
C ASN A 311 -10.04 2.12 -41.35
N GLY A 312 -9.42 1.64 -42.43
CA GLY A 312 -9.41 2.31 -43.75
C GLY A 312 -8.42 3.47 -43.88
N ASN A 313 -7.74 3.85 -42.80
CA ASN A 313 -6.68 4.86 -42.83
C ASN A 313 -5.31 4.19 -43.01
N THR A 314 -4.52 4.69 -43.96
CA THR A 314 -3.17 4.18 -44.25
C THR A 314 -2.13 5.26 -44.02
N TYR A 315 -1.10 4.93 -43.26
CA TYR A 315 0.08 5.75 -43.02
C TYR A 315 1.30 5.07 -43.63
N SER A 316 2.09 5.83 -44.39
CA SER A 316 3.35 5.38 -44.97
C SER A 316 4.34 6.53 -44.97
N GLY A 317 5.61 6.27 -44.67
CA GLY A 317 6.62 7.30 -44.53
C GLY A 317 6.40 8.23 -43.31
N ILE A 318 5.69 7.75 -42.29
CA ILE A 318 5.48 8.45 -41.00
C ILE A 318 6.24 7.72 -39.90
N TYR A 319 6.92 8.49 -39.06
CA TYR A 319 7.84 8.00 -38.04
C TYR A 319 7.40 8.48 -36.66
N ASN A 320 7.58 7.67 -35.61
CA ASN A 320 7.32 8.04 -34.24
C ASN A 320 8.23 7.24 -33.28
N PRO A 321 9.52 7.62 -33.14
CA PRO A 321 10.50 6.82 -32.40
C PRO A 321 10.29 6.82 -30.88
N TYR A 322 9.36 7.63 -30.33
CA TYR A 322 9.10 7.75 -28.90
C TYR A 322 7.67 7.38 -28.51
N ASN A 323 6.90 6.79 -29.42
CA ASN A 323 5.48 6.45 -29.20
C ASN A 323 4.60 7.61 -28.68
N ILE A 324 4.97 8.86 -28.95
CA ILE A 324 4.20 10.02 -28.52
C ILE A 324 2.79 9.96 -29.11
N GLY A 325 1.77 10.11 -28.24
CA GLY A 325 0.37 10.02 -28.64
C GLY A 325 -0.17 8.59 -28.81
N ALA A 326 0.63 7.56 -28.52
CA ALA A 326 0.22 6.15 -28.56
C ALA A 326 -0.45 5.72 -27.26
N TYR A 327 -1.48 6.44 -26.81
CA TYR A 327 -2.22 6.10 -25.60
C TYR A 327 -3.13 4.88 -25.79
N SER A 328 -3.43 4.20 -24.67
CA SER A 328 -4.35 3.06 -24.63
C SER A 328 -5.73 3.45 -25.19
N GLY A 329 -6.33 2.55 -25.95
CA GLY A 329 -7.61 2.79 -26.61
C GLY A 329 -7.78 1.86 -27.80
N THR A 330 -8.33 2.36 -28.89
CA THR A 330 -8.70 1.54 -30.05
C THR A 330 -7.49 0.88 -30.75
N ASN A 331 -6.37 1.59 -30.89
CA ASN A 331 -5.10 1.06 -31.42
C ASN A 331 -3.95 2.04 -31.13
N PRO A 332 -3.00 1.73 -30.25
CA PRO A 332 -1.91 2.63 -29.87
C PRO A 332 -1.00 3.03 -31.06
N VAL A 333 -0.70 2.10 -31.96
CA VAL A 333 0.13 2.37 -33.13
C VAL A 333 -0.56 3.39 -34.07
N TYR A 334 -1.85 3.19 -34.29
CA TYR A 334 -2.65 4.15 -35.08
C TYR A 334 -2.64 5.53 -34.43
N ASN A 335 -2.92 5.61 -33.12
CA ASN A 335 -2.95 6.87 -32.40
C ASN A 335 -1.61 7.61 -32.48
N GLY A 336 -0.50 6.92 -32.29
CA GLY A 336 0.84 7.49 -32.37
C GLY A 336 1.20 7.98 -33.79
N LEU A 337 0.87 7.23 -34.84
CA LEU A 337 1.11 7.64 -36.21
C LEU A 337 0.19 8.79 -36.62
N TYR A 338 -1.08 8.76 -36.26
CA TYR A 338 -2.01 9.87 -36.46
C TYR A 338 -1.50 11.15 -35.80
N TRP A 339 -1.04 11.09 -34.57
CA TRP A 339 -0.43 12.23 -33.86
C TRP A 339 0.81 12.74 -34.60
N ALA A 340 1.67 11.85 -35.09
CA ALA A 340 2.90 12.18 -35.84
C ALA A 340 2.65 12.88 -37.16
N THR A 341 1.46 12.73 -37.78
CA THR A 341 1.09 13.47 -38.99
C THR A 341 0.75 14.94 -38.71
N GLY A 342 0.47 15.33 -37.47
CA GLY A 342 -0.11 16.62 -37.12
C GLY A 342 -1.61 16.72 -37.37
N SER A 343 -2.26 15.65 -37.83
CA SER A 343 -3.70 15.58 -38.05
C SER A 343 -4.50 15.70 -36.76
N GLY A 344 -5.73 16.18 -36.87
CA GLY A 344 -6.63 16.41 -35.73
C GLY A 344 -6.53 17.82 -35.15
N TYR A 345 -5.34 18.43 -35.12
CA TYR A 345 -5.12 19.81 -34.66
C TYR A 345 -4.55 20.72 -35.75
N GLN A 346 -4.34 20.22 -36.95
CA GLN A 346 -3.74 20.92 -38.10
C GLN A 346 -2.44 21.69 -37.74
N THR A 347 -1.62 21.10 -36.84
CA THR A 347 -0.46 21.78 -36.30
C THR A 347 0.84 21.22 -36.89
N THR A 348 1.71 22.10 -37.31
CA THR A 348 3.11 21.79 -37.67
C THR A 348 4.02 21.89 -36.43
N THR A 349 3.49 22.05 -35.25
CA THR A 349 4.26 22.07 -33.99
C THR A 349 5.09 20.80 -33.87
N TYR A 350 6.24 20.91 -33.23
CA TYR A 350 7.18 19.80 -33.06
C TYR A 350 7.67 19.21 -34.39
N ASN A 351 7.82 20.04 -35.40
CA ASN A 351 8.26 19.64 -36.74
C ASN A 351 7.34 18.61 -37.45
N ARG A 352 6.07 18.48 -37.06
CA ARG A 352 5.12 17.58 -37.73
C ARG A 352 4.70 18.11 -39.12
N PRO A 353 4.39 17.26 -40.07
CA PRO A 353 4.40 15.79 -40.05
C PRO A 353 5.81 15.21 -39.95
N TRP A 354 5.95 14.12 -39.19
CA TRP A 354 7.21 13.40 -39.04
C TRP A 354 7.43 12.44 -40.22
N ASN A 355 7.76 12.99 -41.35
CA ASN A 355 7.96 12.27 -42.61
C ASN A 355 9.42 11.89 -42.90
N SER A 356 10.29 11.96 -41.92
CA SER A 356 11.62 11.37 -41.88
C SER A 356 11.98 11.05 -40.43
N LEU A 357 12.84 10.05 -40.20
CA LEU A 357 13.24 9.64 -38.87
C LEU A 357 14.03 10.76 -38.17
N ASP A 358 14.93 11.47 -38.85
CA ASP A 358 15.62 12.64 -38.26
C ASP A 358 14.64 13.70 -37.77
N LYS A 359 13.66 14.03 -38.60
CA LYS A 359 12.62 15.02 -38.21
C LYS A 359 11.78 14.57 -37.04
N ALA A 360 11.48 13.27 -36.94
CA ALA A 360 10.75 12.67 -35.83
C ALA A 360 11.58 12.64 -34.55
N ILE A 361 12.86 12.27 -34.64
CA ILE A 361 13.79 12.30 -33.50
C ILE A 361 13.85 13.72 -32.89
N ARG A 362 14.07 14.74 -33.74
CA ARG A 362 14.20 16.15 -33.29
C ARG A 362 12.87 16.72 -32.80
N GLY A 363 11.78 16.44 -33.51
CA GLY A 363 10.45 16.94 -33.13
C GLY A 363 9.92 16.29 -31.87
N GLY A 364 10.13 14.99 -31.70
CA GLY A 364 9.78 14.26 -30.49
C GLY A 364 10.61 14.69 -29.27
N ALA A 365 11.91 14.87 -29.46
CA ALA A 365 12.79 15.40 -28.42
C ALA A 365 12.33 16.79 -27.92
N LYS A 366 11.92 17.66 -28.83
CA LYS A 366 11.36 18.96 -28.46
C LYS A 366 10.08 18.83 -27.63
N TRP A 367 9.19 17.92 -28.03
CA TRP A 367 7.97 17.65 -27.24
C TRP A 367 8.29 17.13 -25.84
N ILE A 368 9.22 16.18 -25.71
CA ILE A 368 9.66 15.62 -24.44
C ILE A 368 10.28 16.73 -23.57
N GLY A 369 11.14 17.56 -24.15
CA GLY A 369 11.78 18.68 -23.44
C GLY A 369 10.77 19.66 -22.88
N GLU A 370 9.86 20.17 -23.71
CA GLU A 370 8.89 21.20 -23.33
C GLU A 370 7.81 20.70 -22.36
N ASN A 371 7.46 19.43 -22.40
CA ASN A 371 6.38 18.90 -21.55
C ASN A 371 6.87 18.31 -20.22
N TYR A 372 8.16 17.93 -20.09
CA TYR A 372 8.68 17.30 -18.88
C TYR A 372 10.05 17.83 -18.46
N ILE A 373 11.09 17.67 -19.30
CA ILE A 373 12.48 17.84 -18.85
C ILE A 373 12.79 19.30 -18.52
N ASN A 374 12.42 20.22 -19.39
CA ASN A 374 12.73 21.65 -19.23
C ASN A 374 11.82 22.38 -18.23
N ILE A 375 10.78 21.70 -17.76
CA ILE A 375 9.93 22.21 -16.67
C ILE A 375 10.31 21.66 -15.29
N GLY A 376 11.46 20.98 -15.18
CA GLY A 376 12.00 20.47 -13.92
C GLY A 376 11.79 18.98 -13.66
N GLN A 377 10.92 18.30 -14.41
CA GLN A 377 10.72 16.83 -14.32
C GLN A 377 11.82 16.11 -15.11
N ASN A 378 13.07 16.40 -14.77
CA ASN A 378 14.28 16.06 -15.52
C ASN A 378 14.96 14.76 -15.08
N THR A 379 14.21 13.86 -14.42
CA THR A 379 14.59 12.47 -14.16
C THR A 379 13.35 11.59 -14.35
N ILE A 380 13.53 10.28 -14.51
CA ILE A 380 12.41 9.32 -14.53
C ILE A 380 11.63 9.42 -13.23
N TYR A 381 12.33 9.54 -12.10
CA TYR A 381 11.72 9.73 -10.78
C TYR A 381 10.82 10.99 -10.72
N PHE A 382 11.33 12.15 -11.15
CA PHE A 382 10.55 13.39 -11.12
C PHE A 382 9.38 13.41 -12.09
N LYS A 383 9.48 12.70 -13.22
CA LYS A 383 8.35 12.49 -14.14
C LYS A 383 7.20 11.75 -13.48
N LYS A 384 7.50 10.75 -12.62
CA LYS A 384 6.46 10.00 -11.91
C LYS A 384 5.90 10.77 -10.73
N TRP A 385 6.76 11.30 -9.86
CA TRP A 385 6.30 11.80 -8.57
C TRP A 385 5.94 13.28 -8.55
N ASP A 386 6.38 14.06 -9.56
CA ASP A 386 6.08 15.50 -9.70
C ASP A 386 6.28 16.28 -8.40
N VAL A 387 7.46 16.11 -7.77
CA VAL A 387 7.80 16.68 -6.45
C VAL A 387 8.82 17.80 -6.52
N VAL A 388 9.23 18.25 -7.69
CA VAL A 388 10.11 19.38 -7.87
C VAL A 388 9.30 20.66 -7.83
N ALA A 389 9.63 21.55 -6.87
CA ALA A 389 9.00 22.86 -6.76
C ALA A 389 9.21 23.64 -8.05
N ASN A 390 8.13 23.86 -8.76
CA ASN A 390 8.24 24.16 -10.15
C ASN A 390 8.16 25.61 -10.50
N VAL A 391 9.19 26.05 -11.12
CA VAL A 391 9.25 27.38 -11.74
C VAL A 391 8.37 27.43 -13.00
N ASN A 392 8.02 26.30 -13.62
CA ASN A 392 7.37 26.26 -14.91
C ASN A 392 6.38 25.10 -15.13
N SER A 393 5.78 24.47 -14.09
CA SER A 393 4.78 23.43 -14.33
C SER A 393 3.52 24.01 -14.95
N ARG A 394 2.85 23.24 -15.82
CA ARG A 394 1.58 23.66 -16.43
C ARG A 394 0.47 23.91 -15.41
N SER A 395 0.48 23.19 -14.30
CA SER A 395 -0.50 23.33 -13.21
C SER A 395 -0.01 24.28 -12.10
N GLY A 396 1.29 24.49 -11.97
CA GLY A 396 1.88 25.28 -10.88
C GLY A 396 1.89 24.55 -9.54
N ASN A 397 1.40 23.31 -9.44
CA ASN A 397 1.30 22.52 -8.22
C ASN A 397 2.04 21.20 -8.36
N ASN A 398 2.72 20.76 -7.31
CA ASN A 398 3.28 19.41 -7.26
C ASN A 398 2.17 18.34 -7.24
N PHE A 399 2.48 17.13 -7.68
CA PHE A 399 1.61 15.95 -7.72
C PHE A 399 0.47 16.00 -8.76
N GLU A 400 0.42 16.99 -9.63
CA GLU A 400 -0.68 17.17 -10.61
C GLU A 400 -0.27 16.86 -12.05
N HIS A 401 1.03 16.80 -12.34
CA HIS A 401 1.54 16.54 -13.68
C HIS A 401 2.40 15.27 -13.71
N GLN A 402 1.84 14.16 -13.25
CA GLN A 402 2.51 12.86 -13.25
C GLN A 402 2.42 12.20 -14.63
N TYR A 403 3.53 11.60 -15.08
CA TYR A 403 3.58 10.90 -16.36
C TYR A 403 2.74 9.63 -16.36
N GLN A 404 2.64 8.95 -15.21
CA GLN A 404 1.95 7.66 -15.05
C GLN A 404 1.56 7.39 -13.59
N THR A 405 0.59 6.48 -13.39
CA THR A 405 0.13 6.08 -12.05
C THR A 405 0.93 4.93 -11.44
N ASN A 406 1.67 4.14 -12.24
CA ASN A 406 2.47 3.02 -11.75
C ASN A 406 3.62 3.49 -10.85
N ILE A 407 3.58 3.10 -9.56
CA ILE A 407 4.60 3.50 -8.58
C ILE A 407 5.94 2.78 -8.77
N GLN A 408 5.95 1.63 -9.43
CA GLN A 408 7.16 0.86 -9.72
C GLN A 408 7.87 1.32 -11.00
N ALA A 409 7.21 2.11 -11.81
CA ALA A 409 7.74 2.50 -13.11
C ALA A 409 9.13 3.14 -13.05
N PRO A 410 9.44 4.09 -12.15
CA PRO A 410 10.78 4.67 -12.10
C PRO A 410 11.87 3.63 -11.88
N MET A 411 11.63 2.68 -10.97
CA MET A 411 12.56 1.58 -10.70
C MET A 411 12.70 0.66 -11.92
N ILE A 412 11.61 0.29 -12.56
CA ILE A 412 11.59 -0.62 -13.73
C ILE A 412 12.27 0.03 -14.93
N GLU A 413 11.94 1.28 -15.23
CA GLU A 413 12.54 2.06 -16.31
C GLU A 413 14.03 2.30 -16.05
N GLY A 414 14.41 2.70 -14.81
CA GLY A 414 15.80 2.85 -14.38
C GLY A 414 16.62 1.57 -14.56
N ASN A 415 16.05 0.42 -14.22
CA ASN A 415 16.70 -0.88 -14.45
C ASN A 415 16.86 -1.19 -15.96
N SER A 416 15.88 -0.83 -16.79
CA SER A 416 15.97 -1.01 -18.23
C SER A 416 17.08 -0.15 -18.84
N VAL A 417 17.22 1.09 -18.36
CA VAL A 417 18.32 1.99 -18.73
C VAL A 417 19.66 1.41 -18.30
N TYR A 418 19.78 0.98 -17.02
CA TYR A 418 20.99 0.31 -16.53
C TYR A 418 21.40 -0.86 -17.41
N LYS A 419 20.48 -1.78 -17.70
CA LYS A 419 20.78 -2.94 -18.57
C LYS A 419 21.26 -2.52 -19.95
N SER A 420 20.59 -1.55 -20.56
CA SER A 420 20.99 -1.04 -21.88
C SER A 420 22.39 -0.44 -21.87
N TYR A 421 22.75 0.32 -20.83
CA TYR A 421 24.04 0.95 -20.68
C TYR A 421 25.14 -0.08 -20.33
N ASN A 422 24.82 -1.05 -19.49
CA ASN A 422 25.72 -2.16 -19.18
C ASN A 422 26.04 -3.02 -20.41
N ASP A 423 25.02 -3.41 -21.18
CA ASP A 423 25.19 -4.19 -22.41
C ASP A 423 26.01 -3.41 -23.45
N SER A 424 25.83 -2.09 -23.50
CA SER A 424 26.56 -1.16 -24.37
C SER A 424 27.95 -0.79 -23.82
N LYS A 425 28.33 -1.26 -22.62
CA LYS A 425 29.60 -1.00 -21.95
C LYS A 425 29.91 0.50 -21.78
N ILE A 426 28.91 1.27 -21.38
CA ILE A 426 29.04 2.72 -21.16
C ILE A 426 28.94 3.13 -19.68
N LEU A 427 28.80 2.18 -18.73
CA LEU A 427 28.70 2.48 -17.30
C LEU A 427 29.91 3.23 -16.73
N ASP A 428 31.10 3.07 -17.35
CA ASP A 428 32.30 3.83 -16.97
C ASP A 428 32.31 5.29 -17.48
N SER A 429 31.30 5.67 -18.26
CA SER A 429 31.13 7.05 -18.71
C SER A 429 30.68 7.94 -17.55
N SER A 430 30.86 9.25 -17.70
CA SER A 430 30.38 10.20 -16.71
C SER A 430 28.87 10.35 -16.78
N PHE A 431 28.19 10.07 -15.67
CA PHE A 431 26.76 10.31 -15.50
C PHE A 431 26.52 11.32 -14.36
N VAL A 432 25.42 12.04 -14.46
CA VAL A 432 24.93 12.94 -13.42
C VAL A 432 23.59 12.41 -12.94
N PHE A 433 23.42 12.36 -11.60
CA PHE A 433 22.19 11.89 -10.97
C PHE A 433 21.61 12.99 -10.10
N TYR A 434 20.36 13.38 -10.35
CA TYR A 434 19.57 14.31 -9.54
C TYR A 434 18.71 13.52 -8.58
N ILE A 435 19.16 13.43 -7.33
CA ILE A 435 18.53 12.60 -6.30
C ILE A 435 17.69 13.49 -5.38
N PRO A 436 16.39 13.20 -5.23
CA PRO A 436 15.51 13.99 -4.38
C PRO A 436 15.89 13.87 -2.91
N VAL A 437 15.80 15.00 -2.20
CA VAL A 437 15.90 15.07 -0.75
C VAL A 437 14.63 15.72 -0.22
N TYR A 438 13.90 15.00 0.63
CA TYR A 438 12.71 15.50 1.30
C TYR A 438 13.03 16.00 2.71
N ASN A 439 12.17 16.87 3.22
CA ASN A 439 12.20 17.25 4.63
C ASN A 439 11.64 16.14 5.50
N ASN A 440 12.15 15.99 6.73
CA ASN A 440 11.63 15.09 7.76
C ASN A 440 11.50 13.61 7.30
N MET A 441 12.45 13.12 6.53
CA MET A 441 12.46 11.73 6.12
C MET A 441 12.54 10.79 7.33
N PRO A 442 11.78 9.67 7.35
CA PRO A 442 11.93 8.65 8.38
C PRO A 442 13.33 8.03 8.32
N THR A 443 13.74 7.36 9.39
CA THR A 443 15.05 6.66 9.42
C THR A 443 15.14 5.66 8.27
N THR A 444 14.10 4.86 8.07
CA THR A 444 13.99 3.87 6.99
C THR A 444 12.53 3.75 6.54
N THR A 445 12.34 3.31 5.31
CA THR A 445 11.05 2.83 4.80
C THR A 445 11.20 1.36 4.39
N SER A 446 10.16 0.58 4.52
CA SER A 446 10.15 -0.83 4.15
C SER A 446 8.83 -1.22 3.51
N LEU A 447 8.87 -2.21 2.63
CA LEU A 447 7.63 -2.81 2.13
C LEU A 447 6.89 -3.51 3.28
N PRO A 448 5.55 -3.41 3.33
CA PRO A 448 4.75 -4.16 4.29
C PRO A 448 4.78 -5.67 4.01
N ASN A 449 4.18 -6.46 4.89
CA ASN A 449 4.03 -7.90 4.66
C ASN A 449 3.17 -8.16 3.42
N THR A 450 3.53 -9.17 2.65
CA THR A 450 2.88 -9.51 1.36
C THR A 450 1.53 -10.19 1.51
N GLY A 451 1.20 -10.71 2.71
CA GLY A 451 0.03 -11.53 2.96
C GLY A 451 -1.30 -10.78 2.83
N ASN A 452 -2.38 -11.55 2.69
CA ASN A 452 -3.74 -11.01 2.65
C ASN A 452 -4.10 -10.30 3.97
N PRO A 453 -4.69 -9.08 3.93
CA PRO A 453 -5.00 -8.26 5.10
C PRO A 453 -6.32 -8.64 5.79
N ASN A 454 -7.09 -9.59 5.26
CA ASN A 454 -8.43 -9.89 5.76
C ASN A 454 -8.41 -10.59 7.12
N ASN A 455 -8.88 -9.88 8.13
CA ASN A 455 -9.03 -10.36 9.51
C ASN A 455 -10.49 -10.42 9.96
N TYR A 456 -11.45 -10.50 9.01
CA TYR A 456 -12.87 -10.60 9.32
C TYR A 456 -13.30 -12.04 9.56
N LEU A 457 -14.21 -12.22 10.52
CA LEU A 457 -15.00 -13.44 10.62
C LEU A 457 -16.10 -13.44 9.58
N LYS A 458 -16.28 -14.56 8.90
CA LYS A 458 -17.40 -14.88 8.01
C LYS A 458 -18.62 -15.31 8.79
N SER A 459 -18.40 -16.12 9.85
CA SER A 459 -19.45 -16.64 10.68
C SER A 459 -19.02 -16.77 12.15
N LEU A 460 -20.00 -16.69 13.04
CA LEU A 460 -19.82 -16.89 14.47
C LEU A 460 -21.04 -17.64 15.02
N SER A 461 -20.80 -18.75 15.72
CA SER A 461 -21.87 -19.54 16.34
C SER A 461 -21.49 -19.93 17.76
N ILE A 462 -22.49 -20.06 18.61
CA ILE A 462 -22.36 -20.46 20.01
C ILE A 462 -23.33 -21.60 20.27
N ASN A 463 -22.82 -22.72 20.81
CA ASN A 463 -23.57 -23.97 21.00
C ASN A 463 -24.28 -24.46 19.73
N GLY A 464 -23.63 -24.29 18.55
CA GLY A 464 -24.17 -24.68 17.24
C GLY A 464 -25.23 -23.72 16.67
N SER A 465 -25.62 -22.68 17.41
CA SER A 465 -26.56 -21.65 16.93
C SER A 465 -25.80 -20.41 16.46
N SER A 466 -26.11 -19.94 15.26
CA SER A 466 -25.52 -18.69 14.74
C SER A 466 -25.85 -17.51 15.67
N VAL A 467 -24.87 -16.65 15.92
CA VAL A 467 -25.08 -15.40 16.67
C VAL A 467 -26.05 -14.52 15.87
N SER A 468 -27.15 -14.12 16.51
CA SER A 468 -28.16 -13.31 15.86
C SER A 468 -27.59 -11.99 15.35
N SER A 469 -27.89 -11.65 14.09
CA SER A 469 -27.40 -10.42 13.43
C SER A 469 -25.87 -10.30 13.42
N PHE A 470 -25.18 -11.44 13.28
CA PHE A 470 -23.72 -11.42 13.16
C PHE A 470 -23.28 -10.61 11.93
N ASP A 471 -22.34 -9.71 12.13
CA ASP A 471 -21.68 -8.92 11.10
C ASP A 471 -20.17 -8.90 11.39
N GLY A 472 -19.35 -9.36 10.43
CA GLY A 472 -17.89 -9.43 10.58
C GLY A 472 -17.22 -8.06 10.84
N GLY A 473 -17.89 -6.96 10.54
CA GLY A 473 -17.42 -5.61 10.85
C GLY A 473 -17.67 -5.19 12.31
N VAL A 474 -18.60 -5.85 13.00
CA VAL A 474 -18.93 -5.60 14.42
C VAL A 474 -18.07 -6.46 15.32
N THR A 475 -17.42 -5.85 16.31
CA THR A 475 -16.45 -6.53 17.16
C THR A 475 -16.96 -6.83 18.58
N ASN A 476 -18.18 -6.44 18.93
CA ASN A 476 -18.75 -6.65 20.25
C ASN A 476 -20.14 -7.24 20.15
N TYR A 477 -20.36 -8.38 20.83
CA TYR A 477 -21.62 -9.10 20.85
C TYR A 477 -22.04 -9.42 22.28
N ASN A 478 -23.35 -9.35 22.56
CA ASN A 478 -23.94 -9.88 23.76
C ASN A 478 -24.64 -11.19 23.40
N TYR A 479 -24.36 -12.26 24.16
CA TYR A 479 -24.99 -13.56 24.01
C TYR A 479 -25.58 -14.00 25.33
N TYR A 480 -26.89 -14.32 25.34
CA TYR A 480 -27.62 -14.68 26.51
C TYR A 480 -27.75 -16.19 26.66
N VAL A 481 -27.44 -16.72 27.81
CA VAL A 481 -27.61 -18.13 28.14
C VAL A 481 -28.55 -18.26 29.37
N LYS A 482 -29.27 -19.38 29.44
CA LYS A 482 -30.17 -19.65 30.59
C LYS A 482 -29.38 -19.76 31.89
N SER A 483 -30.09 -19.49 33.03
CA SER A 483 -29.57 -19.78 34.37
C SER A 483 -29.16 -21.24 34.45
N GLY A 484 -27.99 -21.50 35.08
CA GLY A 484 -27.46 -22.88 35.23
C GLY A 484 -26.58 -23.36 34.06
N VAL A 485 -26.46 -22.63 32.95
CA VAL A 485 -25.48 -22.92 31.90
C VAL A 485 -24.08 -22.55 32.41
N ASN A 486 -23.17 -23.52 32.50
CA ASN A 486 -21.83 -23.34 33.04
C ASN A 486 -20.73 -23.27 31.96
N SER A 487 -21.08 -23.51 30.71
CA SER A 487 -20.15 -23.45 29.60
C SER A 487 -20.85 -23.23 28.27
N VAL A 488 -20.12 -22.73 27.28
CA VAL A 488 -20.53 -22.65 25.88
C VAL A 488 -19.41 -23.14 24.98
N THR A 489 -19.77 -23.58 23.77
CA THR A 489 -18.81 -23.88 22.71
C THR A 489 -18.93 -22.85 21.62
N ILE A 490 -17.83 -22.16 21.30
CA ILE A 490 -17.76 -21.10 20.30
C ILE A 490 -17.12 -21.67 19.02
N ASN A 491 -17.74 -21.47 17.89
CA ASN A 491 -17.18 -21.75 16.56
C ASN A 491 -17.24 -20.52 15.70
N ALA A 492 -16.20 -20.33 14.89
CA ALA A 492 -16.11 -19.20 13.96
C ALA A 492 -15.34 -19.59 12.71
N GLU A 493 -15.65 -18.93 11.60
CA GLU A 493 -14.94 -19.08 10.33
C GLU A 493 -14.48 -17.70 9.85
N THR A 494 -13.27 -17.64 9.25
CA THR A 494 -12.73 -16.44 8.63
C THR A 494 -13.28 -16.23 7.23
N VAL A 495 -13.29 -14.98 6.75
CA VAL A 495 -13.56 -14.64 5.35
C VAL A 495 -12.42 -15.17 4.48
N ASN A 496 -11.17 -14.88 4.84
CA ASN A 496 -10.00 -15.43 4.15
C ASN A 496 -9.51 -16.70 4.84
N SER A 497 -9.36 -17.79 4.07
CA SER A 497 -8.93 -19.10 4.60
C SER A 497 -7.49 -19.15 5.11
N ASN A 498 -6.64 -18.17 4.74
CA ASN A 498 -5.26 -18.06 5.22
C ASN A 498 -5.15 -17.30 6.55
N ALA A 499 -6.25 -16.71 7.05
CA ALA A 499 -6.29 -16.13 8.38
C ALA A 499 -6.42 -17.20 9.44
N SER A 500 -5.82 -16.99 10.61
CA SER A 500 -5.92 -17.90 11.76
C SER A 500 -6.86 -17.34 12.82
N ILE A 501 -7.52 -18.23 13.56
CA ILE A 501 -8.43 -17.88 14.65
C ILE A 501 -7.89 -18.46 15.96
N SER A 502 -7.99 -17.68 17.02
CA SER A 502 -7.78 -18.14 18.40
C SER A 502 -8.97 -17.72 19.28
N GLY A 503 -9.18 -18.38 20.39
CA GLY A 503 -10.31 -18.11 21.29
C GLY A 503 -11.61 -18.82 20.91
N THR A 504 -11.60 -19.80 19.98
CA THR A 504 -12.73 -20.68 19.69
C THR A 504 -12.69 -21.94 20.59
N GLY A 505 -13.78 -22.69 20.64
CA GLY A 505 -13.89 -23.92 21.38
C GLY A 505 -14.68 -23.76 22.68
N TYR A 506 -14.33 -24.57 23.70
CA TYR A 506 -15.01 -24.61 24.98
C TYR A 506 -14.66 -23.42 25.85
N VAL A 507 -15.67 -22.73 26.37
CA VAL A 507 -15.54 -21.58 27.28
C VAL A 507 -16.33 -21.85 28.57
N SER A 508 -15.66 -21.91 29.70
CA SER A 508 -16.28 -22.03 31.04
C SER A 508 -16.82 -20.68 31.48
N LEU A 509 -18.05 -20.65 31.96
CA LEU A 509 -18.70 -19.45 32.47
C LEU A 509 -18.55 -19.40 33.99
N THR A 510 -17.58 -18.63 34.45
CA THR A 510 -17.24 -18.49 35.88
C THR A 510 -18.04 -17.41 36.61
N SER A 511 -18.77 -16.59 35.88
CA SER A 511 -19.63 -15.52 36.39
C SER A 511 -20.90 -15.37 35.54
N ASP A 512 -21.87 -14.58 36.03
CA ASP A 512 -23.10 -14.30 35.30
C ASP A 512 -22.88 -13.40 34.09
N ASN A 513 -21.73 -12.74 34.00
CA ASN A 513 -21.27 -12.01 32.84
C ASN A 513 -19.80 -12.40 32.54
N THR A 514 -19.61 -13.25 31.57
CA THR A 514 -18.28 -13.70 31.11
C THR A 514 -17.90 -13.05 29.81
N LYS A 515 -16.85 -12.22 29.85
CA LYS A 515 -16.26 -11.65 28.66
C LYS A 515 -15.29 -12.66 28.03
N HIS A 516 -15.43 -12.93 26.72
CA HIS A 516 -14.54 -13.81 25.98
C HIS A 516 -14.14 -13.20 24.66
N ASP A 517 -12.85 -13.26 24.34
CA ASP A 517 -12.27 -12.66 23.14
C ASP A 517 -11.88 -13.73 22.12
N ILE A 518 -12.26 -13.50 20.88
CA ILE A 518 -11.84 -14.27 19.70
C ILE A 518 -10.94 -13.36 18.87
N THR A 519 -9.71 -13.79 18.61
CA THR A 519 -8.78 -13.03 17.81
C THR A 519 -8.57 -13.71 16.45
N VAL A 520 -8.79 -12.95 15.40
CA VAL A 520 -8.45 -13.32 14.02
C VAL A 520 -7.15 -12.63 13.65
N LYS A 521 -6.17 -13.40 13.18
CA LYS A 521 -4.91 -12.89 12.65
C LYS A 521 -4.87 -13.14 11.15
N ALA A 522 -4.84 -12.06 10.38
CA ALA A 522 -4.68 -12.09 8.93
C ALA A 522 -3.30 -12.63 8.51
N GLN A 523 -3.16 -13.01 7.26
CA GLN A 523 -1.91 -13.53 6.71
C GLN A 523 -0.78 -12.48 6.75
N ASN A 524 -1.10 -11.19 6.59
CA ASN A 524 -0.12 -10.09 6.71
C ASN A 524 0.29 -9.78 8.16
N GLY A 525 -0.35 -10.41 9.15
CA GLY A 525 -0.08 -10.24 10.57
C GLY A 525 -1.06 -9.32 11.30
N ASP A 526 -1.93 -8.60 10.60
CA ASP A 526 -2.96 -7.73 11.21
C ASP A 526 -3.95 -8.54 12.04
N THR A 527 -4.35 -8.01 13.18
CA THR A 527 -5.27 -8.69 14.09
C THR A 527 -6.58 -7.93 14.26
N ARG A 528 -7.67 -8.68 14.43
CA ARG A 528 -8.98 -8.16 14.84
C ARG A 528 -9.50 -9.01 15.98
N THR A 529 -9.95 -8.36 17.05
CA THR A 529 -10.52 -9.06 18.21
C THR A 529 -12.02 -8.82 18.28
N TYR A 530 -12.76 -9.91 18.40
CA TYR A 530 -14.20 -9.93 18.64
C TYR A 530 -14.44 -10.29 20.09
N THR A 531 -15.14 -9.42 20.82
CA THR A 531 -15.51 -9.63 22.21
C THR A 531 -16.93 -10.14 22.31
N ILE A 532 -17.14 -11.27 22.95
CA ILE A 532 -18.46 -11.81 23.26
C ILE A 532 -18.71 -11.67 24.75
N ASN A 533 -19.70 -10.89 25.13
CA ASN A 533 -20.20 -10.82 26.48
C ASN A 533 -21.28 -11.91 26.65
N ILE A 534 -20.93 -13.00 27.31
CA ILE A 534 -21.86 -14.11 27.56
C ILE A 534 -22.53 -13.81 28.90
N ILE A 535 -23.84 -13.53 28.85
CA ILE A 535 -24.65 -13.07 29.93
C ILE A 535 -25.59 -14.21 30.35
N ARG A 536 -25.45 -14.66 31.59
CA ARG A 536 -26.37 -15.65 32.15
C ARG A 536 -27.65 -14.94 32.61
N GLU A 537 -28.78 -15.37 32.08
CA GLU A 537 -30.09 -14.89 32.57
C GLU A 537 -30.26 -15.21 34.07
N ALA A 538 -30.88 -14.31 34.78
CA ALA A 538 -31.19 -14.57 36.16
C ALA A 538 -32.03 -15.85 36.33
N ALA A 539 -31.73 -16.68 37.33
CA ALA A 539 -32.58 -17.82 37.63
C ALA A 539 -34.03 -17.35 37.81
N PRO A 540 -35.02 -18.09 37.28
CA PRO A 540 -36.41 -17.77 37.58
C PRO A 540 -36.53 -17.78 39.08
N ILE A 541 -36.95 -16.64 39.65
CA ILE A 541 -37.24 -16.53 41.09
C ILE A 541 -38.33 -17.56 41.37
N PRO A 542 -38.18 -18.49 42.34
CA PRO A 542 -39.26 -19.39 42.70
C PRO A 542 -40.48 -18.53 43.07
N ASP A 543 -41.54 -18.70 42.32
CA ASP A 543 -42.80 -17.96 42.48
C ASP A 543 -43.40 -18.30 43.86
N ASN A 544 -43.22 -17.39 44.80
CA ASN A 544 -43.85 -17.48 46.14
C ASN A 544 -44.54 -16.14 46.50
N SER A 545 -45.22 -15.52 45.53
CA SER A 545 -46.25 -14.54 45.81
C SER A 545 -47.02 -14.12 44.56
N ASP A 546 -48.32 -14.22 44.59
CA ASP A 546 -49.34 -13.60 43.76
C ASP A 546 -49.02 -13.40 42.27
N ASN A 547 -49.46 -14.32 41.49
CA ASN A 547 -49.41 -14.56 40.04
C ASN A 547 -49.82 -13.33 39.20
N LYS A 548 -49.17 -12.15 39.37
CA LYS A 548 -49.41 -10.95 38.59
C LYS A 548 -48.55 -10.98 37.30
N VAL A 549 -49.19 -11.12 36.15
CA VAL A 549 -48.48 -11.11 34.86
C VAL A 549 -48.23 -9.67 34.41
N SER A 550 -47.04 -9.14 34.65
CA SER A 550 -46.68 -7.79 34.21
C SER A 550 -46.32 -7.74 32.71
N VAL A 551 -46.58 -6.58 32.10
CA VAL A 551 -46.19 -6.31 30.69
C VAL A 551 -44.66 -6.35 30.55
N GLU A 552 -43.92 -5.94 31.57
CA GLU A 552 -42.44 -5.98 31.54
C GLU A 552 -41.92 -7.40 31.46
N ASN A 553 -42.47 -8.32 32.24
CA ASN A 553 -42.09 -9.74 32.17
C ASN A 553 -42.41 -10.35 30.79
N VAL A 554 -43.55 -10.00 30.20
CA VAL A 554 -43.92 -10.48 28.83
C VAL A 554 -42.95 -9.95 27.82
N LEU A 555 -42.52 -8.68 27.85
CA LEU A 555 -41.55 -8.12 26.93
C LEU A 555 -40.15 -8.72 27.08
N ASN A 556 -39.70 -8.91 28.33
CA ASN A 556 -38.41 -9.53 28.62
C ASN A 556 -38.36 -10.99 28.12
N ASN A 557 -39.42 -11.76 28.41
CA ASN A 557 -39.54 -13.16 27.93
C ASN A 557 -39.62 -13.24 26.39
N ALA A 558 -40.19 -12.23 25.72
CA ALA A 558 -40.24 -12.10 24.27
C ALA A 558 -38.92 -11.62 23.65
N GLY A 559 -37.90 -11.26 24.46
CA GLY A 559 -36.64 -10.72 23.99
C GLY A 559 -36.81 -9.39 23.23
N ILE A 560 -37.81 -8.58 23.65
CA ILE A 560 -38.07 -7.25 23.07
C ILE A 560 -37.42 -6.19 23.97
N LYS A 561 -36.43 -5.51 23.45
CA LYS A 561 -35.76 -4.40 24.18
C LYS A 561 -36.74 -3.29 24.46
N ASN A 562 -36.81 -2.84 25.70
CA ASN A 562 -37.63 -1.71 26.11
C ASN A 562 -36.97 -0.92 27.25
N ASN A 563 -37.38 0.33 27.44
CA ASN A 563 -36.97 1.18 28.54
C ASN A 563 -38.16 1.72 29.32
N ASN A 564 -39.26 0.94 29.40
CA ASN A 564 -40.52 1.33 30.01
C ASN A 564 -41.29 2.45 29.34
N LYS A 565 -40.74 3.05 28.30
CA LYS A 565 -41.34 4.13 27.48
C LYS A 565 -41.35 3.78 25.99
N TYR A 566 -40.28 3.13 25.55
CA TYR A 566 -40.08 2.79 24.14
C TYR A 566 -39.80 1.30 23.98
N LEU A 567 -40.26 0.74 22.84
CA LEU A 567 -39.82 -0.56 22.31
C LEU A 567 -38.76 -0.31 21.24
N MET A 568 -37.65 -1.01 21.36
CA MET A 568 -36.44 -0.81 20.56
C MET A 568 -35.88 -2.14 20.03
N GLY A 569 -34.84 -2.10 19.22
CA GLY A 569 -34.16 -3.29 18.69
C GLY A 569 -34.78 -3.81 17.39
N PHE A 570 -35.44 -2.95 16.63
CA PHE A 570 -36.06 -3.29 15.36
C PHE A 570 -35.24 -2.70 14.19
N SER A 571 -34.79 -3.55 13.27
CA SER A 571 -34.11 -3.06 12.07
C SER A 571 -35.10 -2.34 11.12
N VAL A 572 -34.58 -1.42 10.32
CA VAL A 572 -35.36 -0.77 9.26
C VAL A 572 -35.97 -1.82 8.35
N GLY A 573 -37.26 -1.65 8.04
CA GLY A 573 -38.01 -2.63 7.22
C GLY A 573 -38.54 -3.85 7.97
N SER A 574 -38.29 -3.99 9.28
CA SER A 574 -38.92 -5.04 10.09
C SER A 574 -40.45 -4.92 10.10
N ASN A 575 -41.16 -6.05 9.94
CA ASN A 575 -42.61 -6.09 10.00
C ASN A 575 -43.11 -6.04 11.45
N ILE A 576 -44.23 -5.30 11.71
CA ILE A 576 -44.89 -5.21 13.03
C ILE A 576 -45.27 -6.58 13.60
N ASN A 577 -45.50 -7.59 12.76
CA ASN A 577 -45.78 -8.95 13.19
C ASN A 577 -44.64 -9.58 14.00
N GLN A 578 -43.43 -9.06 13.94
CA GLN A 578 -42.34 -9.49 14.83
C GLN A 578 -42.66 -9.22 16.30
N ILE A 579 -43.38 -8.13 16.61
CA ILE A 579 -43.80 -7.80 17.98
C ILE A 579 -44.86 -8.79 18.45
N THR A 580 -45.91 -8.99 17.64
CA THR A 580 -47.03 -9.89 17.98
C THR A 580 -46.61 -11.34 18.07
N ASN A 581 -45.76 -11.81 17.14
CA ASN A 581 -45.25 -13.18 17.10
C ASN A 581 -44.35 -13.51 18.30
N LYS A 582 -43.47 -12.57 18.71
CA LYS A 582 -42.59 -12.75 19.85
C LYS A 582 -43.35 -12.76 21.17
N ILE A 583 -44.40 -11.95 21.33
CA ILE A 583 -45.26 -11.93 22.52
C ILE A 583 -46.16 -13.18 22.56
N GLY A 584 -46.63 -13.63 21.40
CA GLY A 584 -47.49 -14.83 21.26
C GLY A 584 -48.77 -14.68 22.05
N SER A 585 -49.24 -15.78 22.65
CA SER A 585 -50.46 -15.82 23.47
C SER A 585 -50.35 -15.28 24.90
N ASN A 586 -49.15 -14.80 25.28
CA ASN A 586 -48.90 -14.34 26.66
C ASN A 586 -49.55 -12.99 26.97
N ALA A 587 -49.91 -12.21 25.93
CA ALA A 587 -50.63 -10.95 26.06
C ALA A 587 -51.37 -10.61 24.76
N THR A 588 -52.43 -9.78 24.87
CA THR A 588 -53.05 -9.18 23.71
C THR A 588 -52.27 -7.93 23.29
N VAL A 589 -51.92 -7.84 21.99
CA VAL A 589 -51.16 -6.71 21.43
C VAL A 589 -52.02 -5.96 20.44
N THR A 590 -52.12 -4.66 20.62
CA THR A 590 -52.78 -3.75 19.67
C THR A 590 -51.78 -2.69 19.22
N ILE A 591 -51.52 -2.59 17.90
CA ILE A 591 -50.60 -1.63 17.33
C ILE A 591 -51.36 -0.57 16.57
N LYS A 592 -51.08 0.71 16.85
CA LYS A 592 -51.65 1.87 16.17
C LYS A 592 -50.52 2.70 15.56
N ASP A 593 -50.79 3.22 14.37
CA ASP A 593 -49.90 4.19 13.72
C ASP A 593 -49.93 5.55 14.45
N THR A 594 -49.13 6.51 13.93
CA THR A 594 -49.04 7.87 14.50
C THR A 594 -50.34 8.67 14.38
N THR A 595 -51.31 8.23 13.56
CA THR A 595 -52.63 8.84 13.43
C THR A 595 -53.65 8.22 14.40
N GLY A 596 -53.26 7.11 15.10
CA GLY A 596 -54.15 6.38 16.01
C GLY A 596 -54.93 5.24 15.36
N LYS A 597 -54.75 5.00 14.07
CA LYS A 597 -55.40 3.90 13.33
C LYS A 597 -54.72 2.57 13.67
N VAL A 598 -55.52 1.53 13.95
CA VAL A 598 -55.01 0.19 14.16
C VAL A 598 -54.39 -0.37 12.86
N VAL A 599 -53.19 -0.90 12.94
CA VAL A 599 -52.49 -1.52 11.85
C VAL A 599 -52.24 -3.01 12.15
N ALA A 600 -52.60 -3.88 11.18
CA ALA A 600 -52.46 -5.31 11.29
C ALA A 600 -51.20 -5.86 10.54
N SER A 601 -50.72 -5.10 9.56
CA SER A 601 -49.52 -5.42 8.79
C SER A 601 -48.92 -4.13 8.24
N ASP A 602 -47.68 -3.82 8.64
CA ASP A 602 -46.87 -2.70 8.16
C ASP A 602 -45.42 -2.93 8.56
N THR A 603 -44.50 -2.07 8.11
CA THR A 603 -43.17 -1.98 8.66
C THR A 603 -43.17 -1.27 10.00
N ILE A 604 -42.31 -1.66 10.93
CA ILE A 604 -42.13 -0.96 12.20
C ILE A 604 -41.54 0.43 11.89
N LYS A 605 -42.22 1.49 12.39
CA LYS A 605 -41.85 2.89 12.22
C LYS A 605 -41.67 3.53 13.60
N THR A 606 -40.82 4.53 13.69
CA THR A 606 -40.70 5.32 14.91
C THR A 606 -42.01 6.03 15.23
N GLY A 607 -42.48 5.91 16.51
CA GLY A 607 -43.68 6.61 17.00
C GLY A 607 -44.97 5.79 16.97
N TYR A 608 -44.99 4.56 16.43
CA TYR A 608 -46.17 3.70 16.54
C TYR A 608 -46.45 3.38 18.00
N SER A 609 -47.75 3.29 18.36
CA SER A 609 -48.19 2.97 19.73
C SER A 609 -48.50 1.48 19.83
N VAL A 610 -47.82 0.76 20.72
CA VAL A 610 -48.03 -0.65 20.97
C VAL A 610 -48.64 -0.79 22.36
N THR A 611 -49.91 -1.15 22.42
CA THR A 611 -50.63 -1.47 23.66
C THR A 611 -50.53 -2.96 23.89
N ILE A 612 -49.97 -3.36 25.03
CA ILE A 612 -49.83 -4.74 25.47
C ILE A 612 -50.69 -4.91 26.73
N LYS A 613 -51.59 -5.87 26.64
CA LYS A 613 -52.52 -6.18 27.72
C LYS A 613 -52.35 -7.61 28.16
N THR A 614 -51.94 -7.80 29.40
CA THR A 614 -51.94 -9.07 30.12
C THR A 614 -53.26 -9.24 30.88
N LYS A 615 -53.40 -10.31 31.66
CA LYS A 615 -54.55 -10.47 32.57
C LYS A 615 -54.57 -9.43 33.73
N ASP A 616 -53.40 -8.86 34.06
CA ASP A 616 -53.23 -8.04 35.29
C ASP A 616 -52.73 -6.62 35.00
N GLU A 617 -52.23 -6.33 33.79
CA GLU A 617 -51.64 -5.02 33.44
C GLU A 617 -51.92 -4.68 31.98
N GLU A 618 -52.13 -3.40 31.71
CA GLU A 618 -52.16 -2.86 30.34
C GLU A 618 -51.19 -1.67 30.25
N LYS A 619 -50.35 -1.70 29.25
CA LYS A 619 -49.35 -0.65 29.05
C LYS A 619 -49.20 -0.33 27.55
N THR A 620 -49.05 0.95 27.26
CA THR A 620 -48.80 1.46 25.92
C THR A 620 -47.40 2.04 25.82
N LEU A 621 -46.61 1.52 24.88
CA LEU A 621 -45.23 1.93 24.60
C LEU A 621 -45.16 2.42 23.16
N LYS A 622 -44.20 3.29 22.85
CA LYS A 622 -43.94 3.70 21.46
C LYS A 622 -42.73 2.96 20.87
N THR A 623 -42.80 2.66 19.58
CA THR A 623 -41.68 2.08 18.86
C THR A 623 -40.61 3.14 18.56
N VAL A 624 -39.35 2.73 18.61
CA VAL A 624 -38.18 3.50 18.15
C VAL A 624 -37.33 2.64 17.23
N VAL A 625 -37.07 3.16 16.03
CA VAL A 625 -36.09 2.67 15.07
C VAL A 625 -35.00 3.73 14.98
N TYR A 626 -33.82 3.46 15.48
CA TYR A 626 -32.75 4.45 15.53
C TYR A 626 -32.37 4.89 14.10
N GLY A 627 -32.36 6.19 13.86
CA GLY A 627 -32.11 6.80 12.55
C GLY A 627 -33.37 7.13 11.75
N ASP A 628 -34.54 6.50 12.04
CA ASP A 628 -35.84 6.84 11.46
C ASP A 628 -36.47 7.98 12.29
N VAL A 629 -36.01 9.20 12.09
CA VAL A 629 -36.33 10.36 12.93
C VAL A 629 -37.70 10.95 12.53
N ASN A 630 -38.10 10.82 11.27
CA ASN A 630 -39.40 11.30 10.78
C ASN A 630 -40.54 10.27 10.99
N GLY A 631 -40.22 9.01 11.31
CA GLY A 631 -41.20 7.95 11.55
C GLY A 631 -41.83 7.40 10.26
N ASP A 632 -41.11 7.43 9.13
CA ASP A 632 -41.61 6.88 7.86
C ASP A 632 -41.17 5.42 7.62
N GLY A 633 -40.32 4.86 8.49
CA GLY A 633 -39.82 3.50 8.44
C GLY A 633 -38.58 3.34 7.56
N LYS A 634 -37.93 4.42 7.17
CA LYS A 634 -36.70 4.44 6.39
C LYS A 634 -35.68 5.36 7.05
N ILE A 635 -34.39 5.18 6.69
CA ILE A 635 -33.34 6.13 7.08
C ILE A 635 -32.87 6.83 5.80
N THR A 636 -33.24 8.10 5.66
CA THR A 636 -33.05 8.87 4.44
C THR A 636 -32.44 10.24 4.68
N ALA A 637 -32.20 11.00 3.62
CA ALA A 637 -31.74 12.39 3.73
C ALA A 637 -32.70 13.29 4.53
N VAL A 638 -33.98 12.93 4.67
CA VAL A 638 -34.95 13.69 5.48
C VAL A 638 -34.55 13.59 6.97
N ASP A 639 -34.26 12.39 7.46
CA ASP A 639 -33.85 12.16 8.85
C ASP A 639 -32.57 12.88 9.18
N TYR A 640 -31.58 12.78 8.28
CA TYR A 640 -30.32 13.49 8.34
C TYR A 640 -30.54 15.02 8.48
N VAL A 641 -31.44 15.60 7.67
CA VAL A 641 -31.78 17.03 7.73
C VAL A 641 -32.50 17.39 9.02
N MET A 642 -33.37 16.51 9.55
CA MET A 642 -34.06 16.73 10.83
C MET A 642 -33.08 16.80 12.00
N ILE A 643 -32.10 15.86 12.10
CA ILE A 643 -31.05 15.90 13.10
C ILE A 643 -30.21 17.18 12.98
N LYS A 644 -29.81 17.54 11.75
CA LYS A 644 -29.06 18.78 11.49
C LYS A 644 -29.82 20.00 12.01
N ASN A 645 -31.09 20.11 11.67
CA ASN A 645 -31.93 21.26 12.08
C ASN A 645 -32.12 21.31 13.59
N TYR A 646 -32.22 20.15 14.26
CA TYR A 646 -32.30 20.08 15.72
C TYR A 646 -31.00 20.59 16.36
N ILE A 647 -29.84 20.11 15.92
CA ILE A 647 -28.53 20.56 16.41
C ILE A 647 -28.35 22.07 16.20
N MET A 648 -28.82 22.60 15.07
CA MET A 648 -28.78 24.03 14.75
C MET A 648 -29.88 24.85 15.45
N LYS A 649 -30.68 24.22 16.34
CA LYS A 649 -31.82 24.85 17.05
C LYS A 649 -32.87 25.48 16.14
N ARG A 650 -33.03 24.94 14.92
CA ARG A 650 -34.06 25.40 13.94
C ARG A 650 -35.37 24.65 14.08
N THR A 651 -35.34 23.45 14.63
CA THR A 651 -36.52 22.63 14.91
C THR A 651 -36.38 21.97 16.27
N SER A 652 -37.48 21.51 16.85
CA SER A 652 -37.52 20.69 18.05
C SER A 652 -37.90 19.26 17.68
N LEU A 653 -37.23 18.27 18.30
CA LEU A 653 -37.64 16.87 18.27
C LEU A 653 -38.14 16.50 19.65
N THR A 654 -39.17 15.66 19.72
CA THR A 654 -39.75 15.22 21.00
C THR A 654 -40.13 13.74 20.96
N GLY A 655 -40.27 13.12 22.14
CA GLY A 655 -40.79 11.76 22.25
C GLY A 655 -39.94 10.73 21.51
N ALA A 656 -40.57 9.80 20.79
CA ALA A 656 -39.91 8.74 20.06
C ALA A 656 -38.99 9.25 18.94
N ASN A 657 -39.32 10.37 18.30
CA ASN A 657 -38.49 10.99 17.25
C ASN A 657 -37.18 11.56 17.81
N LEU A 658 -37.22 12.12 19.03
CA LEU A 658 -36.01 12.57 19.74
C LEU A 658 -35.11 11.38 20.10
N GLU A 659 -35.72 10.32 20.62
CA GLU A 659 -34.96 9.06 20.94
C GLU A 659 -34.38 8.45 19.68
N ALA A 660 -35.08 8.39 18.57
CA ALA A 660 -34.59 7.85 17.31
C ALA A 660 -33.42 8.64 16.71
N ALA A 661 -33.29 9.92 17.06
CA ALA A 661 -32.19 10.77 16.61
C ALA A 661 -30.87 10.54 17.36
N ASP A 662 -30.92 9.96 18.56
CA ASP A 662 -29.76 9.60 19.38
C ASP A 662 -29.23 8.22 18.94
N VAL A 663 -28.57 8.17 17.78
CA VAL A 663 -28.15 6.89 17.19
C VAL A 663 -26.92 6.26 17.84
N ASP A 664 -26.19 7.00 18.66
CA ASP A 664 -25.11 6.45 19.47
C ASP A 664 -25.52 6.12 20.92
N LYS A 665 -26.79 6.43 21.27
CA LYS A 665 -27.43 6.09 22.53
C LYS A 665 -26.75 6.70 23.77
N ASN A 666 -26.10 7.86 23.59
CA ASN A 666 -25.40 8.57 24.66
C ASN A 666 -26.27 9.60 25.39
N LYS A 667 -27.54 9.69 25.04
CA LYS A 667 -28.58 10.63 25.56
C LYS A 667 -28.36 12.10 25.15
N SER A 668 -27.58 12.33 24.10
CA SER A 668 -27.27 13.66 23.59
C SER A 668 -27.22 13.65 22.07
N ILE A 669 -28.02 14.49 21.40
CA ILE A 669 -27.99 14.57 19.95
C ILE A 669 -26.95 15.58 19.52
N THR A 670 -25.89 15.07 18.87
CA THR A 670 -24.69 15.81 18.52
C THR A 670 -24.30 15.64 17.03
N ALA A 671 -23.19 16.24 16.62
CA ALA A 671 -22.63 16.04 15.29
C ALA A 671 -22.27 14.57 15.03
N VAL A 672 -22.05 13.75 16.08
CA VAL A 672 -21.75 12.32 15.93
C VAL A 672 -22.96 11.58 15.36
N ASP A 673 -24.17 11.83 15.90
CA ASP A 673 -25.40 11.21 15.41
C ASP A 673 -25.69 11.60 13.97
N TYR A 674 -25.51 12.88 13.67
CA TYR A 674 -25.64 13.42 12.32
C TYR A 674 -24.69 12.72 11.33
N VAL A 675 -23.42 12.54 11.69
CA VAL A 675 -22.43 11.85 10.84
C VAL A 675 -22.77 10.36 10.68
N ARG A 676 -23.22 9.69 11.75
CA ARG A 676 -23.60 8.27 11.69
C ARG A 676 -24.80 8.04 10.78
N VAL A 677 -25.82 8.89 10.84
CA VAL A 677 -26.98 8.80 9.93
C VAL A 677 -26.55 9.06 8.48
N LYS A 678 -25.70 10.06 8.24
CA LYS A 678 -25.10 10.30 6.92
C LYS A 678 -24.38 9.06 6.38
N ASN A 679 -23.51 8.47 7.20
CA ASN A 679 -22.71 7.31 6.80
C ASN A 679 -23.59 6.06 6.58
N ASN A 680 -24.70 5.93 7.33
CA ASN A 680 -25.69 4.88 7.09
C ASN A 680 -26.36 5.04 5.73
N ILE A 681 -26.78 6.26 5.38
CA ILE A 681 -27.39 6.56 4.06
C ILE A 681 -26.40 6.27 2.93
N MET A 682 -25.11 6.53 3.13
CA MET A 682 -24.05 6.26 2.15
C MET A 682 -23.60 4.79 2.13
N GLY A 683 -24.16 3.92 2.99
CA GLY A 683 -23.79 2.51 3.07
C GLY A 683 -22.44 2.23 3.75
N SER A 684 -21.80 3.24 4.35
CA SER A 684 -20.48 3.10 5.01
C SER A 684 -20.59 2.83 6.53
N TYR A 685 -21.80 2.84 7.10
CA TYR A 685 -22.08 2.57 8.51
C TYR A 685 -23.48 2.00 8.67
N VAL A 686 -23.66 1.01 9.55
CA VAL A 686 -24.98 0.48 9.93
C VAL A 686 -25.31 0.97 11.34
N ILE A 687 -26.44 1.64 11.50
CA ILE A 687 -26.91 2.11 12.81
C ILE A 687 -27.36 0.91 13.64
N PRO A 688 -26.77 0.62 14.83
CA PRO A 688 -27.20 -0.46 15.70
C PRO A 688 -28.59 -0.16 16.29
N GLN A 689 -29.51 -1.11 16.20
CA GLN A 689 -30.87 -0.99 16.71
C GLN A 689 -31.02 -1.46 18.16
#